data_5c33a567b28673e6507551f78d12f236
#
_entry.id   5c33a567b28673e6507551f78d12f236
#
_cell.length_a   1.000
_cell.length_b   1.000
_cell.length_c   1.000
_cell.angle_alpha   90.00
_cell.angle_beta   90.00
_cell.angle_gamma   90.00
#
_symmetry.space_group_name_H-M   'P 1'
#
loop_
_entity.id
_entity.type
_entity.pdbx_description
1 polymer ?
#
loop_
_entity_poly.entity_id
_entity_poly.type
_entity_poly.pdbx_seq_one_letter_code
_entity_poly.pdbx_strand_id
1 'polypeptide(L)'
;MKEWYQMREDEVLETIGSDANGLSSEKAEALLKAHGENVLRETKKKSVWRVFAEQFADLLVIILIIAAIISMISGNVESTIVIFAVITMNAILGTVQHEKAEKSLASLKTLSAPTAKVLRGGVKGEIPSAQVVKGDILLLEAGDMVTADGRILESYSLQVNESSLTGESTNVEKKTVVLEGEKALGDRINMVYSGSLVTGGRAVVLVTATGMETEIGKIAALMNATKEKRTPLQGSLDKFGSQLAIVIMIISAVVFVLSLYRRMPVLDALMFAVALAVAAIPEALSSIVTIVQAMGTQKMAKEHAIIKDLKAVESLGCVSVICSDKTGTLTQNKMTVQQVYINHQTMGVDALDLKQQSHRYLLYDAILTNDSAIVEGQSIGDPTEVALLEMGRKADIKEDILKEMMPRMEEIPFDSDRKLMSTKYRLHGVPTILVKGALDILLKRTDRIRIGDEVRPITEQDVKEILDKNRAFSEQGLRVLAFAYKEAQANQQLTLDEEDHLIFMGLVSMIDPPREESREAVSEAKRAGIRPVMITGDHKITATAIAEQIGIFGERDMAVTGPELDEMSDAELDENIEKISVYARVSPENKIRIVDAWQRKGAVTAMTGDGVNDAPALKKADIGVAMGITGTEVSKDAASMILTDDNFATIIKAVANGRNVYRNIKNAVKFLLSGNMAGIMAVLYTSLAALPVPFQPVHLLFINLLTDSLPAIAIGMEKAEKDLLSEPPRDPKQGILTKDLMTALFVQGGLIAVCTMIAFHIGLSTDSATASSMAFATLTLARLFHGFNCRSRHSIFKIGLTSNIYSIGAFFGGVLLLALVIFVPVMRTLFSVSPLSGYQIGMIVLLAVIPTVIIQLYKVMKEHVYA
;
A
#
# COMPACT_ATOMS: atom_id res chain seq x y z
N MET A 1 12.41 -14.31 42.58
CA MET A 1 11.33 -15.03 41.87
C MET A 1 12.00 -15.75 40.73
N LYS A 2 11.66 -17.03 40.45
CA LYS A 2 12.22 -17.67 39.24
C LYS A 2 11.74 -16.96 37.99
N GLU A 3 12.59 -16.85 36.99
CA GLU A 3 12.21 -16.33 35.65
C GLU A 3 11.40 -17.39 34.88
N TRP A 4 10.56 -17.01 33.92
CA TRP A 4 9.67 -17.92 33.19
C TRP A 4 10.42 -19.06 32.49
N TYR A 5 11.63 -18.82 31.97
CA TYR A 5 12.47 -19.85 31.35
C TYR A 5 13.06 -20.87 32.33
N GLN A 6 13.03 -20.58 33.65
CA GLN A 6 13.51 -21.45 34.74
C GLN A 6 12.39 -22.29 35.32
N MET A 7 11.14 -22.11 34.88
CA MET A 7 9.97 -22.81 35.37
C MET A 7 9.57 -23.96 34.44
N ARG A 8 8.98 -25.00 35.03
CA ARG A 8 8.34 -26.07 34.27
C ARG A 8 7.02 -25.56 33.67
N GLU A 9 6.52 -26.24 32.65
CA GLU A 9 5.30 -25.84 31.91
C GLU A 9 4.08 -25.78 32.83
N ASP A 10 3.92 -26.78 33.74
CA ASP A 10 2.88 -26.84 34.75
C ASP A 10 2.98 -25.68 35.78
N GLU A 11 4.20 -25.38 36.27
CA GLU A 11 4.45 -24.24 37.18
C GLU A 11 4.10 -22.89 36.53
N VAL A 12 4.37 -22.72 35.22
CA VAL A 12 4.07 -21.47 34.50
C VAL A 12 2.56 -21.31 34.31
N LEU A 13 1.86 -22.37 33.89
CA LEU A 13 0.39 -22.39 33.77
C LEU A 13 -0.30 -22.01 35.09
N GLU A 14 0.12 -22.64 36.21
CA GLU A 14 -0.44 -22.36 37.51
C GLU A 14 -0.15 -20.92 37.97
N THR A 15 1.08 -20.44 37.80
CA THR A 15 1.50 -19.09 38.21
C THR A 15 0.76 -17.99 37.45
N ILE A 16 0.47 -18.20 36.18
CA ILE A 16 -0.28 -17.25 35.34
C ILE A 16 -1.79 -17.41 35.54
N GLY A 17 -2.23 -18.56 36.01
CA GLY A 17 -3.64 -18.90 36.23
C GLY A 17 -4.38 -19.22 34.92
N SER A 18 -3.69 -19.90 34.00
CA SER A 18 -4.22 -20.45 32.76
C SER A 18 -4.23 -21.98 32.81
N ASP A 19 -4.83 -22.62 31.81
CA ASP A 19 -4.79 -24.09 31.67
C ASP A 19 -4.45 -24.49 30.22
N ALA A 20 -4.30 -25.79 29.96
CA ALA A 20 -3.93 -26.31 28.65
C ALA A 20 -4.98 -26.03 27.54
N ASN A 21 -6.23 -25.74 27.89
CA ASN A 21 -7.29 -25.35 26.96
C ASN A 21 -7.36 -23.85 26.75
N GLY A 22 -6.50 -23.07 27.39
CA GLY A 22 -6.45 -21.61 27.35
C GLY A 22 -7.52 -20.92 28.18
N LEU A 23 -7.45 -19.61 28.27
CA LEU A 23 -8.39 -18.78 29.01
C LEU A 23 -9.80 -18.90 28.45
N SER A 24 -10.82 -18.76 29.31
CA SER A 24 -12.18 -18.51 28.79
C SER A 24 -12.27 -17.12 28.14
N SER A 25 -13.14 -16.95 27.14
CA SER A 25 -13.34 -15.66 26.48
C SER A 25 -13.71 -14.54 27.44
N GLU A 26 -14.52 -14.84 28.50
CA GLU A 26 -14.89 -13.86 29.51
C GLU A 26 -13.68 -13.41 30.36
N LYS A 27 -12.82 -14.38 30.76
CA LYS A 27 -11.61 -14.07 31.52
C LYS A 27 -10.60 -13.27 30.68
N ALA A 28 -10.44 -13.60 29.41
CA ALA A 28 -9.58 -12.86 28.48
C ALA A 28 -10.08 -11.41 28.30
N GLU A 29 -11.39 -11.20 28.17
CA GLU A 29 -11.97 -9.85 28.07
C GLU A 29 -11.80 -9.04 29.37
N ALA A 30 -11.94 -9.69 30.51
CA ALA A 30 -11.69 -9.04 31.83
C ALA A 30 -10.21 -8.61 31.96
N LEU A 31 -9.27 -9.47 31.56
CA LEU A 31 -7.84 -9.18 31.60
C LEU A 31 -7.49 -8.05 30.60
N LEU A 32 -8.09 -8.06 29.41
CA LEU A 32 -7.91 -6.99 28.43
C LEU A 32 -8.38 -5.63 28.97
N LYS A 33 -9.51 -5.59 29.67
CA LYS A 33 -10.01 -4.36 30.34
C LYS A 33 -9.11 -3.91 31.50
N ALA A 34 -8.51 -4.85 32.24
CA ALA A 34 -7.68 -4.55 33.39
C ALA A 34 -6.27 -4.10 33.02
N HIS A 35 -5.63 -4.75 32.04
CA HIS A 35 -4.23 -4.51 31.67
C HIS A 35 -4.06 -3.70 30.40
N GLY A 36 -5.13 -3.50 29.60
CA GLY A 36 -5.10 -2.80 28.32
C GLY A 36 -4.69 -3.70 27.14
N GLU A 37 -4.63 -3.08 25.98
CA GLU A 37 -4.32 -3.75 24.72
C GLU A 37 -2.83 -4.10 24.60
N ASN A 38 -2.54 -5.19 23.89
CA ASN A 38 -1.18 -5.63 23.55
C ASN A 38 -0.62 -4.76 22.41
N VAL A 39 -0.28 -3.53 22.74
CA VAL A 39 0.28 -2.54 21.81
C VAL A 39 1.50 -1.86 22.44
N LEU A 40 2.49 -1.59 21.61
CA LEU A 40 3.59 -0.73 22.04
C LEU A 40 3.08 0.70 22.14
N ARG A 41 3.27 1.35 23.29
CA ARG A 41 2.88 2.76 23.45
C ARG A 41 3.69 3.61 22.50
N GLU A 42 3.03 4.13 21.48
CA GLU A 42 3.58 5.21 20.68
C GLU A 42 3.86 6.43 21.57
N THR A 43 4.79 7.29 21.12
CA THR A 43 5.00 8.61 21.76
C THR A 43 3.66 9.26 22.05
N LYS A 44 3.46 9.74 23.28
CA LYS A 44 2.22 10.41 23.71
C LYS A 44 1.84 11.40 22.63
N LYS A 45 0.65 11.25 22.05
CA LYS A 45 0.08 12.25 21.13
C LYS A 45 0.23 13.62 21.76
N LYS A 46 0.69 14.60 20.97
CA LYS A 46 0.79 15.96 21.45
C LYS A 46 -0.61 16.42 21.88
N SER A 47 -0.73 16.98 23.06
CA SER A 47 -1.98 17.57 23.49
C SER A 47 -2.41 18.66 22.50
N VAL A 48 -3.70 18.74 22.18
CA VAL A 48 -4.29 19.77 21.31
C VAL A 48 -3.83 21.18 21.73
N TRP A 49 -3.76 21.42 23.03
CA TRP A 49 -3.25 22.69 23.59
C TRP A 49 -1.77 22.93 23.29
N ARG A 50 -0.95 21.88 23.23
CA ARG A 50 0.45 22.00 22.88
C ARG A 50 0.62 22.29 21.39
N VAL A 51 -0.14 21.62 20.53
CA VAL A 51 -0.19 21.90 19.08
C VAL A 51 -0.62 23.34 18.84
N PHE A 52 -1.65 23.81 19.55
CA PHE A 52 -2.11 25.19 19.50
C PHE A 52 -1.03 26.18 19.93
N ALA A 53 -0.32 25.92 21.02
CA ALA A 53 0.76 26.79 21.49
C ALA A 53 1.97 26.78 20.52
N GLU A 54 2.28 25.64 19.90
CA GLU A 54 3.35 25.53 18.91
C GLU A 54 3.09 26.39 17.66
N GLN A 55 1.81 26.71 17.33
CA GLN A 55 1.48 27.62 16.22
C GLN A 55 2.01 29.03 16.46
N PHE A 56 2.13 29.48 17.73
CA PHE A 56 2.67 30.81 18.08
C PHE A 56 4.20 30.86 18.02
N ALA A 57 4.87 29.70 17.90
CA ALA A 57 6.32 29.63 17.74
C ALA A 57 6.79 29.77 16.27
N ASP A 58 5.84 29.85 15.32
CA ASP A 58 6.15 30.09 13.92
C ASP A 58 6.77 31.45 13.72
N LEU A 59 7.83 31.51 12.87
CA LEU A 59 8.59 32.75 12.63
C LEU A 59 7.69 33.91 12.14
N LEU A 60 6.71 33.60 11.29
CA LEU A 60 5.76 34.56 10.78
C LEU A 60 4.84 35.10 11.84
N VAL A 61 4.32 34.22 12.69
CA VAL A 61 3.48 34.63 13.81
C VAL A 61 4.26 35.50 14.78
N ILE A 62 5.54 35.22 15.03
CA ILE A 62 6.44 36.06 15.82
C ILE A 62 6.58 37.45 15.18
N ILE A 63 6.80 37.55 13.87
CA ILE A 63 6.90 38.81 13.14
C ILE A 63 5.58 39.59 13.27
N LEU A 64 4.42 38.94 13.16
CA LEU A 64 3.12 39.54 13.31
C LEU A 64 2.85 40.03 14.75
N ILE A 65 3.30 39.27 15.76
CA ILE A 65 3.21 39.70 17.17
C ILE A 65 4.07 40.96 17.37
N ILE A 66 5.26 41.00 16.81
CA ILE A 66 6.14 42.19 16.88
C ILE A 66 5.45 43.37 16.18
N ALA A 67 4.85 43.18 14.99
CA ALA A 67 4.10 44.20 14.29
C ALA A 67 2.90 44.70 15.08
N ALA A 68 2.15 43.81 15.75
CA ALA A 68 1.04 44.14 16.62
C ALA A 68 1.50 44.97 17.83
N ILE A 69 2.61 44.63 18.45
CA ILE A 69 3.19 45.39 19.55
C ILE A 69 3.59 46.81 19.10
N ILE A 70 4.26 46.94 17.95
CA ILE A 70 4.63 48.23 17.36
C ILE A 70 3.38 49.05 17.03
N SER A 71 2.35 48.44 16.45
CA SER A 71 1.07 49.06 16.14
C SER A 71 0.37 49.62 17.43
N MET A 72 0.44 48.83 18.50
CA MET A 72 -0.10 49.22 19.80
C MET A 72 0.62 50.43 20.41
N ILE A 73 1.96 50.42 20.36
CA ILE A 73 2.80 51.53 20.85
C ILE A 73 2.54 52.82 20.03
N SER A 74 2.24 52.66 18.73
CA SER A 74 1.90 53.78 17.83
C SER A 74 0.48 54.29 17.99
N GLY A 75 -0.29 53.77 18.95
CA GLY A 75 -1.66 54.21 19.26
C GLY A 75 -2.75 53.59 18.36
N ASN A 76 -2.43 52.63 17.53
CA ASN A 76 -3.36 52.01 16.60
C ASN A 76 -3.95 50.72 17.19
N VAL A 77 -4.77 50.89 18.25
CA VAL A 77 -5.33 49.77 19.05
C VAL A 77 -6.23 48.85 18.22
N GLU A 78 -7.00 49.40 17.28
CA GLU A 78 -7.90 48.63 16.42
C GLU A 78 -7.13 47.64 15.57
N SER A 79 -6.07 48.06 14.87
CA SER A 79 -5.19 47.18 14.07
C SER A 79 -4.53 46.10 14.92
N THR A 80 -4.14 46.42 16.16
CA THR A 80 -3.54 45.46 17.08
C THR A 80 -4.51 44.35 17.45
N ILE A 81 -5.77 44.67 17.78
CA ILE A 81 -6.81 43.70 18.11
C ILE A 81 -7.06 42.77 16.91
N VAL A 82 -7.14 43.34 15.71
CA VAL A 82 -7.35 42.58 14.48
C VAL A 82 -6.22 41.61 14.22
N ILE A 83 -4.96 42.05 14.34
CA ILE A 83 -3.80 41.13 14.13
C ILE A 83 -3.85 40.00 15.15
N PHE A 84 -4.12 40.25 16.43
CA PHE A 84 -4.25 39.20 17.44
C PHE A 84 -5.43 38.26 17.17
N ALA A 85 -6.57 38.76 16.74
CA ALA A 85 -7.74 37.94 16.37
C ALA A 85 -7.40 36.99 15.20
N VAL A 86 -6.69 37.50 14.19
CA VAL A 86 -6.28 36.68 13.02
C VAL A 86 -5.22 35.67 13.41
N ILE A 87 -4.21 36.04 14.22
CA ILE A 87 -3.21 35.08 14.73
C ILE A 87 -3.89 33.96 15.50
N THR A 88 -4.84 34.30 16.38
CA THR A 88 -5.59 33.29 17.16
C THR A 88 -6.41 32.38 16.25
N MET A 89 -7.09 32.93 15.25
CA MET A 89 -7.87 32.18 14.27
C MET A 89 -6.97 31.25 13.42
N ASN A 90 -5.78 31.72 13.04
CA ASN A 90 -4.77 30.89 12.39
C ASN A 90 -4.37 29.72 13.27
N ALA A 91 -4.03 29.98 14.54
CA ALA A 91 -3.63 28.92 15.46
C ALA A 91 -4.75 27.88 15.66
N ILE A 92 -6.02 28.30 15.72
CA ILE A 92 -7.17 27.38 15.78
C ILE A 92 -7.24 26.53 14.49
N LEU A 93 -7.19 27.16 13.32
CA LEU A 93 -7.30 26.47 12.04
C LEU A 93 -6.15 25.49 11.80
N GLY A 94 -4.91 25.91 12.09
CA GLY A 94 -3.73 25.05 12.02
C GLY A 94 -3.84 23.84 12.96
N THR A 95 -4.36 24.05 14.17
CA THR A 95 -4.60 22.96 15.13
C THR A 95 -5.66 21.98 14.61
N VAL A 96 -6.78 22.48 14.08
CA VAL A 96 -7.84 21.62 13.50
C VAL A 96 -7.33 20.82 12.28
N GLN A 97 -6.53 21.46 11.42
CA GLN A 97 -5.91 20.78 10.27
C GLN A 97 -4.95 19.67 10.71
N HIS A 98 -4.12 19.94 11.73
CA HIS A 98 -3.19 18.96 12.30
C HIS A 98 -3.94 17.76 12.89
N GLU A 99 -4.95 18.00 13.72
CA GLU A 99 -5.81 16.97 14.30
C GLU A 99 -6.50 16.11 13.23
N LYS A 100 -6.99 16.74 12.17
CA LYS A 100 -7.66 16.01 11.07
C LYS A 100 -6.67 15.13 10.28
N ALA A 101 -5.46 15.62 10.06
CA ALA A 101 -4.40 14.85 9.42
C ALA A 101 -3.99 13.66 10.30
N GLU A 102 -3.77 13.86 11.61
CA GLU A 102 -3.44 12.76 12.53
C GLU A 102 -4.55 11.70 12.63
N LYS A 103 -5.82 12.10 12.72
CA LYS A 103 -6.94 11.14 12.75
C LYS A 103 -7.01 10.30 11.48
N SER A 104 -6.75 10.90 10.31
CA SER A 104 -6.71 10.18 9.04
C SER A 104 -5.56 9.15 9.00
N LEU A 105 -4.41 9.49 9.55
CA LEU A 105 -3.26 8.57 9.66
C LEU A 105 -3.53 7.43 10.65
N ALA A 106 -4.13 7.73 11.80
CA ALA A 106 -4.46 6.73 12.80
C ALA A 106 -5.44 5.67 12.28
N SER A 107 -6.43 6.08 11.46
CA SER A 107 -7.38 5.14 10.86
C SER A 107 -6.76 4.16 9.86
N LEU A 108 -5.62 4.52 9.23
CA LEU A 108 -4.89 3.64 8.32
C LEU A 108 -4.11 2.56 9.09
N LYS A 109 -3.53 2.91 10.23
CA LYS A 109 -2.78 1.95 11.08
C LYS A 109 -3.67 0.82 11.59
N THR A 110 -4.93 1.10 11.92
CA THR A 110 -5.89 0.08 12.38
C THR A 110 -6.27 -0.94 11.29
N LEU A 111 -6.19 -0.57 10.03
CA LEU A 111 -6.51 -1.47 8.90
C LEU A 111 -5.41 -2.50 8.59
N SER A 112 -4.20 -2.29 9.09
CA SER A 112 -3.04 -3.17 8.87
C SER A 112 -2.54 -3.84 10.16
N ALA A 113 -3.38 -3.92 11.20
CA ALA A 113 -3.01 -4.56 12.46
C ALA A 113 -2.82 -6.08 12.26
N PRO A 114 -1.72 -6.66 12.78
CA PRO A 114 -1.47 -8.10 12.69
C PRO A 114 -2.51 -8.88 13.47
N THR A 115 -2.72 -10.15 13.09
CA THR A 115 -3.59 -11.10 13.79
C THR A 115 -2.77 -12.12 14.58
N ALA A 116 -3.41 -12.84 15.50
CA ALA A 116 -2.82 -13.90 16.28
C ALA A 116 -3.78 -15.10 16.36
N LYS A 117 -3.24 -16.31 16.15
CA LYS A 117 -3.97 -17.56 16.34
C LYS A 117 -3.92 -17.94 17.81
N VAL A 118 -5.06 -18.06 18.45
CA VAL A 118 -5.18 -18.36 19.88
C VAL A 118 -6.04 -19.58 20.14
N LEU A 119 -5.78 -20.26 21.27
CA LEU A 119 -6.64 -21.29 21.83
C LEU A 119 -7.31 -20.71 23.09
N ARG A 120 -8.63 -20.53 23.05
CA ARG A 120 -9.43 -20.07 24.21
C ARG A 120 -10.58 -21.03 24.45
N GLY A 121 -10.67 -21.54 25.72
CA GLY A 121 -11.70 -22.51 26.10
C GLY A 121 -11.70 -23.77 25.24
N GLY A 122 -10.55 -24.22 24.74
CA GLY A 122 -10.40 -25.39 23.87
C GLY A 122 -10.75 -25.12 22.38
N VAL A 123 -11.15 -23.90 22.02
CA VAL A 123 -11.51 -23.53 20.65
C VAL A 123 -10.39 -22.71 20.02
N LYS A 124 -9.92 -23.12 18.84
CA LYS A 124 -8.96 -22.35 18.04
C LYS A 124 -9.68 -21.17 17.38
N GLY A 125 -9.08 -19.99 17.45
CA GLY A 125 -9.61 -18.79 16.83
C GLY A 125 -8.50 -17.83 16.42
N GLU A 126 -8.82 -16.92 15.52
CA GLU A 126 -7.92 -15.84 15.11
C GLU A 126 -8.48 -14.52 15.64
N ILE A 127 -7.62 -13.76 16.32
CA ILE A 127 -7.97 -12.47 16.93
C ILE A 127 -6.97 -11.38 16.51
N PRO A 128 -7.35 -10.09 16.55
CA PRO A 128 -6.37 -9.02 16.44
C PRO A 128 -5.28 -9.15 17.50
N SER A 129 -4.01 -8.98 17.12
CA SER A 129 -2.87 -9.11 18.06
C SER A 129 -2.98 -8.19 19.27
N ALA A 130 -3.63 -7.03 19.12
CA ALA A 130 -3.91 -6.09 20.20
C ALA A 130 -4.81 -6.68 21.31
N GLN A 131 -5.58 -7.74 21.02
CA GLN A 131 -6.48 -8.41 21.97
C GLN A 131 -5.86 -9.61 22.66
N VAL A 132 -4.59 -9.91 22.38
CA VAL A 132 -3.84 -10.95 23.08
C VAL A 132 -3.55 -10.48 24.50
N VAL A 133 -3.82 -11.35 25.48
CA VAL A 133 -3.61 -11.06 26.91
C VAL A 133 -2.66 -12.07 27.56
N LYS A 134 -2.05 -11.69 28.66
CA LYS A 134 -1.23 -12.60 29.47
C LYS A 134 -2.06 -13.79 29.91
N GLY A 135 -1.56 -15.00 29.65
CA GLY A 135 -2.26 -16.26 29.91
C GLY A 135 -3.00 -16.84 28.70
N ASP A 136 -3.07 -16.15 27.57
CA ASP A 136 -3.54 -16.74 26.31
C ASP A 136 -2.57 -17.83 25.84
N ILE A 137 -3.09 -18.81 25.12
CA ILE A 137 -2.28 -19.78 24.39
C ILE A 137 -2.23 -19.38 22.93
N LEU A 138 -1.03 -19.08 22.42
CA LEU A 138 -0.75 -18.84 21.02
C LEU A 138 -0.44 -20.15 20.30
N LEU A 139 -0.96 -20.28 19.09
CA LEU A 139 -0.63 -21.34 18.16
C LEU A 139 0.25 -20.74 17.06
N LEU A 140 1.53 -21.10 17.06
CA LEU A 140 2.51 -20.56 16.12
C LEU A 140 2.84 -21.59 15.02
N GLU A 141 2.90 -21.13 13.79
CA GLU A 141 3.27 -21.89 12.60
C GLU A 141 4.29 -21.11 11.77
N ALA A 142 4.99 -21.78 10.88
CA ALA A 142 5.93 -21.14 9.96
C ALA A 142 5.25 -20.01 9.16
N GLY A 143 5.83 -18.82 9.19
CA GLY A 143 5.28 -17.60 8.58
C GLY A 143 4.50 -16.69 9.55
N ASP A 144 4.23 -17.13 10.77
CA ASP A 144 3.61 -16.30 11.79
C ASP A 144 4.63 -15.35 12.42
N MET A 145 4.17 -14.17 12.81
CA MET A 145 4.91 -13.27 13.68
C MET A 145 4.51 -13.52 15.14
N VAL A 146 5.48 -13.66 16.03
CA VAL A 146 5.22 -13.77 17.46
C VAL A 146 4.68 -12.43 17.97
N THR A 147 3.43 -12.44 18.45
CA THR A 147 2.71 -11.21 18.84
C THR A 147 2.88 -10.80 20.29
N ALA A 148 3.40 -11.69 21.14
CA ALA A 148 3.62 -11.46 22.57
C ALA A 148 4.78 -12.34 23.07
N ASP A 149 5.43 -11.99 24.19
CA ASP A 149 6.43 -12.87 24.79
C ASP A 149 5.76 -14.07 25.43
N GLY A 150 6.33 -15.27 25.24
CA GLY A 150 5.71 -16.48 25.72
C GLY A 150 6.67 -17.61 26.07
N ARG A 151 6.21 -18.50 26.97
CA ARG A 151 6.85 -19.77 27.34
C ARG A 151 6.31 -20.87 26.42
N ILE A 152 7.20 -21.60 25.76
CA ILE A 152 6.83 -22.72 24.91
C ILE A 152 6.32 -23.89 25.75
N LEU A 153 5.12 -24.35 25.48
CA LEU A 153 4.52 -25.55 26.10
C LEU A 153 4.78 -26.79 25.25
N GLU A 154 4.63 -26.67 23.91
CA GLU A 154 4.92 -27.73 22.96
C GLU A 154 5.70 -27.16 21.78
N SER A 155 6.68 -27.92 21.30
CA SER A 155 7.48 -27.54 20.11
C SER A 155 7.61 -28.74 19.17
N TYR A 156 7.32 -28.47 17.88
CA TYR A 156 7.49 -29.42 16.79
C TYR A 156 8.46 -28.81 15.78
N SER A 157 9.76 -28.98 16.06
CA SER A 157 10.86 -28.42 15.26
C SER A 157 10.73 -26.92 15.00
N LEU A 158 10.25 -26.16 16.01
CA LEU A 158 10.07 -24.72 15.91
C LEU A 158 11.40 -24.02 15.68
N GLN A 159 11.49 -23.23 14.64
CA GLN A 159 12.61 -22.34 14.34
C GLN A 159 12.12 -20.90 14.32
N VAL A 160 12.84 -20.02 15.02
CA VAL A 160 12.47 -18.62 15.17
C VAL A 160 13.67 -17.72 14.83
N ASN A 161 13.45 -16.69 14.03
CA ASN A 161 14.41 -15.62 13.80
C ASN A 161 14.17 -14.50 14.82
N GLU A 162 15.14 -14.25 15.66
CA GLU A 162 15.10 -13.24 16.73
C GLU A 162 16.02 -12.05 16.46
N SER A 163 16.40 -11.83 15.21
CA SER A 163 17.35 -10.79 14.81
C SER A 163 16.94 -9.37 15.23
N SER A 164 15.64 -9.12 15.37
CA SER A 164 15.10 -7.84 15.84
C SER A 164 15.47 -7.53 17.30
N LEU A 165 15.76 -8.56 18.11
CA LEU A 165 16.08 -8.45 19.52
C LEU A 165 17.55 -8.75 19.82
N THR A 166 18.11 -9.79 19.18
CA THR A 166 19.48 -10.26 19.44
C THR A 166 20.51 -9.63 18.49
N GLY A 167 20.07 -9.13 17.33
CA GLY A 167 20.97 -8.66 16.26
C GLY A 167 21.60 -9.78 15.42
N GLU A 168 21.36 -11.06 15.77
CA GLU A 168 21.87 -12.21 15.05
C GLU A 168 20.84 -12.72 14.03
N SER A 169 21.25 -12.88 12.77
CA SER A 169 20.34 -13.27 11.66
C SER A 169 20.11 -14.78 11.56
N THR A 170 20.72 -15.58 12.44
CA THR A 170 20.56 -17.04 12.44
C THR A 170 19.25 -17.47 13.09
N ASN A 171 18.60 -18.49 12.50
CA ASN A 171 17.40 -19.08 13.09
C ASN A 171 17.78 -19.89 14.33
N VAL A 172 17.02 -19.71 15.40
CA VAL A 172 17.20 -20.43 16.68
C VAL A 172 16.18 -21.55 16.78
N GLU A 173 16.65 -22.78 16.95
CA GLU A 173 15.78 -23.92 17.24
C GLU A 173 15.24 -23.81 18.67
N LYS A 174 13.93 -23.85 18.85
CA LYS A 174 13.24 -23.69 20.14
C LYS A 174 12.78 -25.03 20.71
N LYS A 175 12.97 -25.21 22.04
CA LYS A 175 12.70 -26.46 22.78
C LYS A 175 11.95 -26.17 24.07
N THR A 176 11.29 -27.17 24.64
CA THR A 176 10.51 -27.05 25.89
C THR A 176 11.32 -27.24 27.17
N VAL A 177 12.63 -27.42 27.08
CA VAL A 177 13.51 -27.70 28.23
C VAL A 177 13.52 -26.58 29.27
N VAL A 178 13.63 -26.93 30.54
CA VAL A 178 13.84 -25.96 31.63
C VAL A 178 15.30 -25.53 31.64
N LEU A 179 15.57 -24.22 31.69
CA LEU A 179 16.93 -23.67 31.71
C LEU A 179 17.33 -23.27 33.14
N GLU A 180 18.54 -23.62 33.54
CA GLU A 180 19.09 -23.29 34.86
C GLU A 180 20.05 -22.08 34.78
N GLY A 181 20.10 -21.29 35.86
CA GLY A 181 20.97 -20.12 35.97
C GLY A 181 20.47 -18.92 35.18
N GLU A 182 21.26 -17.85 35.15
CA GLU A 182 20.97 -16.67 34.32
C GLU A 182 21.38 -16.94 32.88
N LYS A 183 20.45 -16.67 31.95
CA LYS A 183 20.65 -16.83 30.50
C LYS A 183 20.45 -15.49 29.76
N ALA A 184 21.34 -15.21 28.82
CA ALA A 184 21.12 -14.12 27.88
C ALA A 184 19.86 -14.35 27.06
N LEU A 185 19.28 -13.29 26.49
CA LEU A 185 17.99 -13.36 25.80
C LEU A 185 18.00 -14.39 24.66
N GLY A 186 19.04 -14.40 23.82
CA GLY A 186 19.21 -15.32 22.68
C GLY A 186 19.40 -16.79 23.11
N ASP A 187 19.86 -17.05 24.33
CA ASP A 187 20.09 -18.40 24.87
C ASP A 187 18.83 -19.01 25.51
N ARG A 188 17.74 -18.24 25.62
CA ARG A 188 16.47 -18.72 26.20
C ARG A 188 15.67 -19.48 25.16
N ILE A 189 16.16 -20.68 24.83
CA ILE A 189 15.59 -21.51 23.75
C ILE A 189 14.18 -22.03 24.00
N ASN A 190 13.68 -21.88 25.25
CA ASN A 190 12.32 -22.28 25.63
C ASN A 190 11.33 -21.12 25.73
N MET A 191 11.75 -19.94 25.29
CA MET A 191 10.93 -18.73 25.18
C MET A 191 10.82 -18.28 23.74
N VAL A 192 9.75 -17.57 23.41
CA VAL A 192 9.59 -16.78 22.19
C VAL A 192 9.29 -15.33 22.55
N TYR A 193 9.68 -14.40 21.67
CA TYR A 193 9.58 -12.97 21.94
C TYR A 193 8.79 -12.25 20.89
N SER A 194 8.00 -11.28 21.32
CA SER A 194 7.24 -10.40 20.42
C SER A 194 8.12 -9.76 19.34
N GLY A 195 7.62 -9.71 18.11
CA GLY A 195 8.36 -9.17 16.97
C GLY A 195 9.36 -10.13 16.32
N SER A 196 9.46 -11.38 16.81
CA SER A 196 10.26 -12.44 16.21
C SER A 196 9.45 -13.19 15.15
N LEU A 197 10.16 -13.80 14.21
CA LEU A 197 9.59 -14.48 13.06
C LEU A 197 9.70 -16.00 13.23
N VAL A 198 8.60 -16.71 13.04
CA VAL A 198 8.60 -18.18 12.94
C VAL A 198 9.01 -18.57 11.52
N THR A 199 10.21 -19.14 11.38
CA THR A 199 10.78 -19.53 10.07
C THR A 199 10.53 -20.98 9.70
N GLY A 200 10.15 -21.82 10.69
CA GLY A 200 9.86 -23.23 10.47
C GLY A 200 9.24 -23.90 11.68
N GLY A 201 8.58 -25.04 11.45
CA GLY A 201 7.93 -25.83 12.51
C GLY A 201 6.62 -25.20 13.03
N ARG A 202 6.19 -25.69 14.20
CA ARG A 202 4.98 -25.18 14.90
C ARG A 202 5.17 -25.31 16.41
N ALA A 203 4.43 -24.50 17.17
CA ALA A 203 4.47 -24.56 18.63
C ALA A 203 3.16 -24.11 19.28
N VAL A 204 2.98 -24.57 20.53
CA VAL A 204 1.97 -24.06 21.48
C VAL A 204 2.69 -23.23 22.53
N VAL A 205 2.29 -21.99 22.72
CA VAL A 205 3.00 -21.01 23.55
C VAL A 205 2.05 -20.33 24.53
N LEU A 206 2.41 -20.29 25.80
CA LEU A 206 1.69 -19.55 26.84
C LEU A 206 2.22 -18.13 26.92
N VAL A 207 1.36 -17.13 26.73
CA VAL A 207 1.72 -15.71 26.81
C VAL A 207 2.12 -15.32 28.24
N THR A 208 3.33 -14.80 28.40
CA THR A 208 3.90 -14.39 29.69
C THR A 208 3.94 -12.88 29.86
N ALA A 209 4.09 -12.10 28.74
CA ALA A 209 4.08 -10.64 28.76
C ALA A 209 3.48 -10.09 27.46
N THR A 210 2.84 -8.91 27.54
CA THR A 210 2.18 -8.21 26.43
C THR A 210 2.56 -6.73 26.41
N GLY A 211 2.48 -6.09 25.24
CA GLY A 211 2.69 -4.65 25.05
C GLY A 211 4.04 -4.15 25.58
N MET A 212 3.99 -3.16 26.44
CA MET A 212 5.21 -2.54 27.01
C MET A 212 5.98 -3.43 28.00
N GLU A 213 5.39 -4.55 28.44
CA GLU A 213 6.05 -5.52 29.32
C GLU A 213 6.90 -6.53 28.55
N THR A 214 6.73 -6.64 27.22
CA THR A 214 7.55 -7.49 26.34
C THR A 214 8.99 -6.97 26.25
N GLU A 215 9.93 -7.83 25.86
CA GLU A 215 11.33 -7.41 25.67
C GLU A 215 11.44 -6.29 24.61
N ILE A 216 10.69 -6.39 23.50
CA ILE A 216 10.62 -5.30 22.51
C ILE A 216 9.97 -4.03 23.08
N GLY A 217 8.99 -4.18 23.98
CA GLY A 217 8.36 -3.08 24.69
C GLY A 217 9.33 -2.31 25.59
N LYS A 218 10.21 -3.02 26.28
CA LYS A 218 11.28 -2.42 27.09
C LYS A 218 12.28 -1.63 26.25
N ILE A 219 12.66 -2.17 25.06
CA ILE A 219 13.51 -1.48 24.08
C ILE A 219 12.81 -0.23 23.54
N ALA A 220 11.53 -0.35 23.17
CA ALA A 220 10.73 0.76 22.69
C ALA A 220 10.60 1.90 23.71
N ALA A 221 10.53 1.57 25.01
CA ALA A 221 10.53 2.56 26.09
C ALA A 221 11.84 3.39 26.14
N LEU A 222 12.98 2.76 25.82
CA LEU A 222 14.29 3.43 25.72
C LEU A 222 14.45 4.25 24.44
N MET A 223 13.78 3.86 23.34
CA MET A 223 13.88 4.50 22.02
C MET A 223 12.89 5.66 21.81
N ASN A 224 12.04 5.99 22.74
CA ASN A 224 10.96 7.00 22.65
C ASN A 224 11.44 8.45 22.35
N ALA A 225 12.66 8.66 21.86
CA ALA A 225 13.25 9.95 21.50
C ALA A 225 13.44 10.18 19.98
N THR A 226 13.08 9.23 19.13
CA THR A 226 13.28 9.36 17.68
C THR A 226 12.15 10.12 17.00
N LYS A 227 12.49 11.26 16.35
CA LYS A 227 11.58 12.09 15.56
C LYS A 227 11.00 11.28 14.39
N GLU A 228 9.71 11.46 14.11
CA GLU A 228 9.06 10.94 12.90
C GLU A 228 9.85 11.31 11.65
N LYS A 229 10.13 10.33 10.79
CA LYS A 229 10.83 10.56 9.51
C LYS A 229 9.85 11.18 8.51
N ARG A 230 10.11 12.41 8.08
CA ARG A 230 9.34 13.10 7.03
C ARG A 230 9.49 12.41 5.67
N THR A 231 8.47 12.54 4.81
CA THR A 231 8.58 12.02 3.43
C THR A 231 9.58 12.85 2.60
N PRO A 232 10.20 12.29 1.54
CA PRO A 232 11.10 13.03 0.66
C PRO A 232 10.45 14.30 0.09
N LEU A 233 9.18 14.21 -0.28
CA LEU A 233 8.38 15.33 -0.76
C LEU A 233 8.22 16.43 0.29
N GLN A 234 7.84 16.05 1.51
CA GLN A 234 7.73 17.00 2.63
C GLN A 234 9.08 17.67 2.89
N GLY A 235 10.17 16.88 2.92
CA GLY A 235 11.53 17.41 3.09
C GLY A 235 11.95 18.39 1.98
N SER A 236 11.56 18.13 0.74
CA SER A 236 11.82 19.00 -0.41
C SER A 236 11.00 20.30 -0.34
N LEU A 237 9.75 20.20 0.09
CA LEU A 237 8.87 21.37 0.28
C LEU A 237 9.32 22.25 1.45
N ASP A 238 9.77 21.65 2.55
CA ASP A 238 10.31 22.37 3.70
C ASP A 238 11.59 23.15 3.32
N LYS A 239 12.50 22.51 2.56
CA LYS A 239 13.69 23.19 2.03
C LYS A 239 13.32 24.36 1.12
N PHE A 240 12.37 24.13 0.21
CA PHE A 240 11.87 25.18 -0.67
C PHE A 240 11.22 26.31 0.13
N GLY A 241 10.35 26.00 1.09
CA GLY A 241 9.72 26.98 1.97
C GLY A 241 10.76 27.83 2.70
N SER A 242 11.80 27.20 3.26
CA SER A 242 12.89 27.91 3.91
C SER A 242 13.69 28.81 2.95
N GLN A 243 14.00 28.34 1.75
CA GLN A 243 14.68 29.14 0.72
C GLN A 243 13.84 30.33 0.27
N LEU A 244 12.55 30.08 0.03
CA LEU A 244 11.60 31.14 -0.30
C LEU A 244 11.49 32.19 0.80
N ALA A 245 11.39 31.77 2.06
CA ALA A 245 11.35 32.65 3.21
C ALA A 245 12.60 33.55 3.30
N ILE A 246 13.79 32.98 3.08
CA ILE A 246 15.05 33.75 3.07
C ILE A 246 15.05 34.81 1.96
N VAL A 247 14.66 34.39 0.72
CA VAL A 247 14.59 35.32 -0.43
C VAL A 247 13.61 36.48 -0.14
N ILE A 248 12.47 36.15 0.42
CA ILE A 248 11.43 37.12 0.76
C ILE A 248 11.87 38.06 1.87
N MET A 249 12.53 37.56 2.91
CA MET A 249 13.10 38.38 3.96
C MET A 249 14.12 39.40 3.42
N ILE A 250 14.96 38.98 2.48
CA ILE A 250 15.91 39.90 1.78
C ILE A 250 15.14 40.96 0.99
N ILE A 251 14.14 40.55 0.19
CA ILE A 251 13.34 41.50 -0.59
C ILE A 251 12.57 42.46 0.35
N SER A 252 11.98 41.96 1.44
CA SER A 252 11.29 42.78 2.43
C SER A 252 12.22 43.78 3.10
N ALA A 253 13.45 43.37 3.43
CA ALA A 253 14.46 44.26 3.97
C ALA A 253 14.85 45.37 2.95
N VAL A 254 15.03 45.01 1.69
CA VAL A 254 15.30 45.97 0.60
C VAL A 254 14.15 46.94 0.44
N VAL A 255 12.91 46.47 0.41
CA VAL A 255 11.69 47.31 0.32
C VAL A 255 11.59 48.24 1.53
N PHE A 256 11.87 47.76 2.73
CA PHE A 256 11.88 48.56 3.95
C PHE A 256 12.90 49.70 3.85
N VAL A 257 14.16 49.43 3.51
CA VAL A 257 15.23 50.42 3.35
C VAL A 257 14.89 51.44 2.25
N LEU A 258 14.34 50.95 1.12
CA LEU A 258 13.91 51.83 0.01
C LEU A 258 12.78 52.75 0.42
N SER A 259 11.81 52.27 1.20
CA SER A 259 10.71 53.08 1.74
C SER A 259 11.18 54.15 2.72
N LEU A 260 12.17 53.81 3.58
CA LEU A 260 12.82 54.81 4.47
C LEU A 260 13.61 55.84 3.67
N TYR A 261 14.36 55.44 2.65
CA TYR A 261 15.08 56.37 1.76
C TYR A 261 14.13 57.39 1.10
N ARG A 262 12.89 56.96 0.80
CA ARG A 262 11.81 57.81 0.26
C ARG A 262 11.11 58.66 1.32
N ARG A 263 11.62 58.71 2.54
CA ARG A 263 11.06 59.46 3.68
C ARG A 263 9.66 59.03 4.07
N MET A 264 9.26 57.80 3.81
CA MET A 264 8.05 57.23 4.38
C MET A 264 8.16 57.15 5.90
N PRO A 265 7.04 57.32 6.63
CA PRO A 265 7.02 57.04 8.05
C PRO A 265 7.51 55.65 8.35
N VAL A 266 8.31 55.46 9.40
CA VAL A 266 8.92 54.16 9.73
C VAL A 266 7.87 53.05 9.88
N LEU A 267 6.71 53.37 10.42
CA LEU A 267 5.61 52.43 10.61
C LEU A 267 5.05 51.96 9.26
N ASP A 268 4.82 52.89 8.32
CA ASP A 268 4.30 52.54 6.99
C ASP A 268 5.31 51.73 6.21
N ALA A 269 6.61 52.04 6.27
CA ALA A 269 7.68 51.26 5.68
C ALA A 269 7.76 49.85 6.27
N LEU A 270 7.57 49.72 7.58
CA LEU A 270 7.52 48.40 8.26
C LEU A 270 6.28 47.62 7.82
N MET A 271 5.13 48.23 7.70
CA MET A 271 3.88 47.62 7.27
C MET A 271 4.02 47.09 5.83
N PHE A 272 4.69 47.78 4.91
CA PHE A 272 5.02 47.30 3.59
C PHE A 272 5.87 46.02 3.61
N ALA A 273 6.96 46.04 4.40
CA ALA A 273 7.84 44.92 4.55
C ALA A 273 7.13 43.69 5.15
N VAL A 274 6.30 43.89 6.16
CA VAL A 274 5.51 42.83 6.78
C VAL A 274 4.43 42.32 5.82
N ALA A 275 3.72 43.19 5.11
CA ALA A 275 2.75 42.81 4.10
C ALA A 275 3.38 41.94 3.02
N LEU A 276 4.57 42.27 2.53
CA LEU A 276 5.32 41.49 1.56
C LEU A 276 5.72 40.11 2.11
N ALA A 277 6.23 40.05 3.34
CA ALA A 277 6.60 38.79 4.00
C ALA A 277 5.38 37.85 4.14
N VAL A 278 4.23 38.39 4.60
CA VAL A 278 3.00 37.61 4.77
C VAL A 278 2.42 37.15 3.44
N ALA A 279 2.44 38.03 2.41
CA ALA A 279 1.91 37.68 1.08
C ALA A 279 2.64 36.46 0.45
N ALA A 280 3.90 36.27 0.82
CA ALA A 280 4.81 35.46 0.08
C ALA A 280 4.92 34.03 0.62
N ILE A 281 4.63 33.78 1.89
CA ILE A 281 4.82 32.48 2.54
C ILE A 281 3.51 31.68 2.51
N PRO A 282 3.50 30.50 1.85
CA PRO A 282 2.33 29.65 1.83
C PRO A 282 2.26 28.81 3.12
N GLU A 283 1.69 29.33 4.20
CA GLU A 283 1.62 28.68 5.52
C GLU A 283 0.93 27.31 5.49
N ALA A 284 -0.10 27.15 4.67
CA ALA A 284 -0.90 25.94 4.60
C ALA A 284 -0.24 24.80 3.76
N LEU A 285 0.91 25.04 3.12
CA LEU A 285 1.47 24.13 2.11
C LEU A 285 1.75 22.71 2.65
N SER A 286 2.48 22.60 3.75
CA SER A 286 2.85 21.30 4.34
C SER A 286 1.62 20.54 4.86
N SER A 287 0.68 21.23 5.47
CA SER A 287 -0.58 20.66 5.97
C SER A 287 -1.46 20.14 4.83
N ILE A 288 -1.57 20.90 3.73
CA ILE A 288 -2.36 20.49 2.55
C ILE A 288 -1.76 19.24 1.91
N VAL A 289 -0.44 19.16 1.77
CA VAL A 289 0.24 17.98 1.21
C VAL A 289 -0.07 16.75 2.06
N THR A 290 0.04 16.85 3.37
CA THR A 290 -0.27 15.73 4.28
C THR A 290 -1.74 15.33 4.20
N ILE A 291 -2.67 16.28 4.14
CA ILE A 291 -4.10 15.99 3.99
C ILE A 291 -4.38 15.28 2.64
N VAL A 292 -3.81 15.77 1.55
CA VAL A 292 -4.00 15.18 0.22
C VAL A 292 -3.43 13.75 0.15
N GLN A 293 -2.25 13.52 0.74
CA GLN A 293 -1.67 12.18 0.87
C GLN A 293 -2.58 11.26 1.70
N ALA A 294 -3.05 11.70 2.87
CA ALA A 294 -3.94 10.93 3.73
C ALA A 294 -5.27 10.58 3.04
N MET A 295 -5.84 11.51 2.27
CA MET A 295 -7.06 11.25 1.50
C MET A 295 -6.80 10.29 0.34
N GLY A 296 -5.64 10.39 -0.31
CA GLY A 296 -5.21 9.44 -1.34
C GLY A 296 -5.08 8.03 -0.80
N THR A 297 -4.48 7.86 0.38
CA THR A 297 -4.37 6.54 1.03
C THR A 297 -5.73 5.97 1.44
N GLN A 298 -6.65 6.78 1.95
CA GLN A 298 -8.01 6.34 2.24
C GLN A 298 -8.74 5.85 0.98
N LYS A 299 -8.53 6.51 -0.15
CA LYS A 299 -9.09 6.07 -1.44
C LYS A 299 -8.48 4.75 -1.87
N MET A 300 -7.15 4.60 -1.78
CA MET A 300 -6.45 3.35 -2.11
C MET A 300 -6.94 2.18 -1.24
N ALA A 301 -7.15 2.41 0.07
CA ALA A 301 -7.68 1.39 0.97
C ALA A 301 -9.10 0.93 0.58
N LYS A 302 -9.96 1.84 0.11
CA LYS A 302 -11.29 1.49 -0.44
C LYS A 302 -11.20 0.68 -1.75
N GLU A 303 -10.10 0.79 -2.45
CA GLU A 303 -9.80 0.06 -3.69
C GLU A 303 -8.85 -1.13 -3.43
N HIS A 304 -8.91 -1.70 -2.22
CA HIS A 304 -8.19 -2.89 -1.78
C HIS A 304 -6.67 -2.75 -1.64
N ALA A 305 -6.10 -1.54 -1.63
CA ALA A 305 -4.68 -1.29 -1.41
C ALA A 305 -4.47 -0.51 -0.10
N ILE A 306 -4.07 -1.19 0.97
CA ILE A 306 -3.75 -0.58 2.27
C ILE A 306 -2.30 -0.11 2.26
N ILE A 307 -2.07 1.18 2.45
CA ILE A 307 -0.74 1.78 2.53
C ILE A 307 -0.32 1.91 3.99
N LYS A 308 0.81 1.30 4.36
CA LYS A 308 1.38 1.37 5.72
C LYS A 308 2.27 2.58 5.93
N ASP A 309 2.97 3.04 4.88
CA ASP A 309 3.87 4.20 4.92
C ASP A 309 3.46 5.23 3.86
N LEU A 310 3.23 6.49 4.27
CA LEU A 310 2.90 7.58 3.35
C LEU A 310 3.95 7.83 2.27
N LYS A 311 5.21 7.44 2.50
CA LYS A 311 6.27 7.52 1.49
C LYS A 311 5.95 6.65 0.28
N ALA A 312 5.31 5.50 0.50
CA ALA A 312 4.92 4.61 -0.58
C ALA A 312 3.96 5.26 -1.57
N VAL A 313 3.09 6.20 -1.13
CA VAL A 313 2.18 6.95 -2.02
C VAL A 313 2.95 7.77 -3.06
N GLU A 314 4.06 8.39 -2.64
CA GLU A 314 4.92 9.16 -3.54
C GLU A 314 5.67 8.24 -4.51
N SER A 315 6.24 7.16 -3.99
CA SER A 315 6.99 6.17 -4.77
C SER A 315 6.10 5.44 -5.78
N LEU A 316 4.83 5.12 -5.42
CA LEU A 316 3.83 4.53 -6.32
C LEU A 316 3.68 5.32 -7.62
N GLY A 317 3.65 6.66 -7.53
CA GLY A 317 3.58 7.52 -8.71
C GLY A 317 4.82 7.47 -9.63
N CYS A 318 5.93 6.94 -9.14
CA CYS A 318 7.21 6.83 -9.83
C CYS A 318 7.54 5.41 -10.29
N VAL A 319 6.73 4.40 -9.93
CA VAL A 319 6.99 2.99 -10.26
C VAL A 319 7.19 2.83 -11.75
N SER A 320 8.33 2.24 -12.12
CA SER A 320 8.70 1.92 -13.49
C SER A 320 8.86 0.42 -13.75
N VAL A 321 9.05 -0.38 -12.68
CA VAL A 321 9.15 -1.84 -12.75
C VAL A 321 8.31 -2.47 -11.65
N ILE A 322 7.54 -3.50 -11.98
CA ILE A 322 6.81 -4.33 -11.01
C ILE A 322 7.33 -5.75 -11.12
N CYS A 323 8.09 -6.18 -10.13
CA CYS A 323 8.53 -7.55 -9.93
C CYS A 323 7.42 -8.31 -9.20
N SER A 324 6.67 -9.14 -9.92
CA SER A 324 5.52 -9.83 -9.36
C SER A 324 5.81 -11.31 -9.14
N ASP A 325 5.53 -11.81 -7.94
CA ASP A 325 5.40 -13.24 -7.75
C ASP A 325 4.24 -13.75 -8.61
N LYS A 326 4.37 -14.97 -9.12
CA LYS A 326 3.35 -15.60 -9.95
C LYS A 326 2.16 -16.02 -9.13
N THR A 327 2.42 -16.83 -8.08
CA THR A 327 1.39 -17.56 -7.32
C THR A 327 0.58 -16.60 -6.45
N GLY A 328 -0.73 -16.74 -6.49
CA GLY A 328 -1.64 -15.92 -5.69
C GLY A 328 -1.81 -14.47 -6.13
N THR A 329 -0.85 -13.91 -6.88
CA THR A 329 -0.88 -12.50 -7.37
C THR A 329 -1.34 -12.43 -8.83
N LEU A 330 -0.59 -13.04 -9.74
CA LEU A 330 -0.92 -13.11 -11.17
C LEU A 330 -1.89 -14.26 -11.48
N THR A 331 -1.86 -15.32 -10.67
CA THR A 331 -2.69 -16.48 -10.75
C THR A 331 -3.67 -16.56 -9.58
N GLN A 332 -4.65 -17.48 -9.67
CA GLN A 332 -5.72 -17.60 -8.68
C GLN A 332 -5.32 -18.28 -7.37
N ASN A 333 -4.10 -18.85 -7.29
CA ASN A 333 -3.65 -19.74 -6.22
C ASN A 333 -4.60 -20.93 -6.02
N LYS A 334 -5.15 -21.43 -7.12
CA LYS A 334 -6.12 -22.51 -7.14
C LYS A 334 -5.82 -23.45 -8.27
N MET A 335 -5.25 -24.62 -7.94
CA MET A 335 -5.02 -25.65 -8.96
C MET A 335 -6.35 -26.07 -9.59
N THR A 336 -6.37 -26.18 -10.91
CA THR A 336 -7.56 -26.57 -11.67
C THR A 336 -7.18 -27.58 -12.73
N VAL A 337 -7.91 -28.70 -12.76
CA VAL A 337 -7.72 -29.72 -13.79
C VAL A 337 -8.15 -29.18 -15.14
N GLN A 338 -7.27 -29.27 -16.15
CA GLN A 338 -7.50 -28.78 -17.49
C GLN A 338 -7.87 -29.92 -18.44
N GLN A 339 -7.06 -30.96 -18.48
CA GLN A 339 -7.22 -32.05 -19.41
C GLN A 339 -6.90 -33.38 -18.73
N VAL A 340 -7.54 -34.42 -19.22
CA VAL A 340 -7.33 -35.81 -18.81
C VAL A 340 -6.93 -36.60 -20.04
N TYR A 341 -5.86 -37.40 -19.92
CA TYR A 341 -5.45 -38.37 -20.92
C TYR A 341 -5.81 -39.79 -20.43
N ILE A 342 -6.73 -40.41 -21.11
CA ILE A 342 -7.25 -41.75 -20.80
C ILE A 342 -7.65 -42.46 -22.10
N ASN A 343 -7.54 -43.75 -22.16
CA ASN A 343 -7.88 -44.57 -23.37
C ASN A 343 -7.23 -44.03 -24.65
N HIS A 344 -5.95 -43.63 -24.62
CA HIS A 344 -5.24 -42.96 -25.73
C HIS A 344 -5.88 -41.67 -26.25
N GLN A 345 -6.79 -41.03 -25.48
CA GLN A 345 -7.47 -39.81 -25.87
C GLN A 345 -7.27 -38.72 -24.82
N THR A 346 -7.13 -37.50 -25.31
CA THR A 346 -7.11 -36.32 -24.46
C THR A 346 -8.47 -35.70 -24.50
N MET A 347 -9.03 -35.39 -23.31
CA MET A 347 -10.36 -34.81 -23.18
C MET A 347 -10.43 -33.79 -22.02
N GLY A 348 -11.40 -32.92 -22.06
CA GLY A 348 -11.73 -32.05 -20.92
C GLY A 348 -12.46 -32.82 -19.82
N VAL A 349 -12.50 -32.23 -18.62
CA VAL A 349 -13.21 -32.81 -17.45
C VAL A 349 -14.70 -33.10 -17.75
N ASP A 350 -15.33 -32.23 -18.51
CA ASP A 350 -16.76 -32.30 -18.85
C ASP A 350 -17.10 -33.51 -19.78
N ALA A 351 -16.07 -34.12 -20.41
CA ALA A 351 -16.24 -35.30 -21.28
C ALA A 351 -16.08 -36.63 -20.53
N LEU A 352 -15.77 -36.59 -19.21
CA LEU A 352 -15.68 -37.78 -18.39
C LEU A 352 -17.06 -38.38 -18.16
N ASP A 353 -17.22 -39.66 -18.45
CA ASP A 353 -18.49 -40.38 -18.34
C ASP A 353 -18.37 -41.53 -17.32
N LEU A 354 -19.14 -41.46 -16.24
CA LEU A 354 -19.16 -42.46 -15.18
C LEU A 354 -19.68 -43.84 -15.64
N LYS A 355 -20.33 -43.90 -16.80
CA LYS A 355 -20.74 -45.21 -17.38
C LYS A 355 -19.57 -46.01 -17.91
N GLN A 356 -18.51 -45.31 -18.33
CA GLN A 356 -17.24 -45.97 -18.75
C GLN A 356 -16.42 -46.38 -17.53
N GLN A 357 -16.06 -47.64 -17.48
CA GLN A 357 -15.32 -48.22 -16.33
C GLN A 357 -13.95 -47.54 -16.13
N SER A 358 -13.19 -47.30 -17.19
CA SER A 358 -11.91 -46.61 -17.14
C SER A 358 -12.01 -45.20 -16.53
N HIS A 359 -13.01 -44.42 -16.97
CA HIS A 359 -13.22 -43.06 -16.44
C HIS A 359 -13.62 -43.10 -14.96
N ARG A 360 -14.47 -44.03 -14.56
CA ARG A 360 -14.90 -44.19 -13.17
C ARG A 360 -13.76 -44.59 -12.25
N TYR A 361 -12.87 -45.53 -12.69
CA TYR A 361 -11.69 -45.92 -11.90
C TYR A 361 -10.71 -44.76 -11.70
N LEU A 362 -10.44 -43.98 -12.74
CA LEU A 362 -9.58 -42.78 -12.62
C LEU A 362 -10.19 -41.73 -11.67
N LEU A 363 -11.50 -41.45 -11.76
CA LEU A 363 -12.18 -40.54 -10.87
C LEU A 363 -12.20 -41.05 -9.43
N TYR A 364 -12.40 -42.36 -9.22
CA TYR A 364 -12.36 -42.96 -7.89
C TYR A 364 -10.96 -42.86 -7.27
N ASP A 365 -9.90 -43.13 -8.04
CA ASP A 365 -8.52 -42.95 -7.56
C ASP A 365 -8.25 -41.51 -7.20
N ALA A 366 -8.61 -40.57 -8.06
CA ALA A 366 -8.44 -39.14 -7.81
C ALA A 366 -9.12 -38.63 -6.52
N ILE A 367 -10.28 -39.19 -6.17
CA ILE A 367 -11.07 -38.80 -4.99
C ILE A 367 -10.67 -39.60 -3.75
N LEU A 368 -10.44 -40.89 -3.89
CA LEU A 368 -10.21 -41.79 -2.75
C LEU A 368 -8.74 -41.76 -2.29
N THR A 369 -7.78 -41.67 -3.21
CA THR A 369 -6.35 -41.49 -2.89
C THR A 369 -6.09 -40.00 -2.65
N ASN A 370 -6.72 -39.44 -1.59
CA ASN A 370 -6.78 -38.00 -1.37
C ASN A 370 -7.08 -37.70 0.09
N ASP A 371 -6.26 -36.85 0.73
CA ASP A 371 -6.38 -36.45 2.12
C ASP A 371 -7.05 -35.08 2.31
N SER A 372 -7.29 -34.37 1.21
CA SER A 372 -8.01 -33.09 1.23
C SER A 372 -9.52 -33.27 1.32
N ALA A 373 -10.22 -32.20 1.69
CA ALA A 373 -11.67 -32.16 1.79
C ALA A 373 -12.22 -30.80 1.35
N ILE A 374 -13.49 -30.76 0.94
CA ILE A 374 -14.22 -29.53 0.70
C ILE A 374 -15.45 -29.49 1.60
N VAL A 375 -15.39 -28.72 2.67
CA VAL A 375 -16.45 -28.62 3.71
C VAL A 375 -17.14 -27.28 3.57
N GLU A 376 -18.45 -27.27 3.41
CA GLU A 376 -19.28 -26.03 3.25
C GLU A 376 -18.76 -25.07 2.16
N GLY A 377 -18.12 -25.60 1.11
CA GLY A 377 -17.55 -24.83 0.01
C GLY A 377 -16.14 -24.28 0.28
N GLN A 378 -15.58 -24.54 1.45
CA GLN A 378 -14.18 -24.24 1.76
C GLN A 378 -13.30 -25.45 1.50
N SER A 379 -12.21 -25.24 0.78
CA SER A 379 -11.21 -26.26 0.47
C SER A 379 -10.19 -26.37 1.61
N ILE A 380 -9.93 -27.60 2.07
CA ILE A 380 -8.98 -27.92 3.14
C ILE A 380 -8.00 -28.96 2.60
N GLY A 381 -6.71 -28.68 2.65
CA GLY A 381 -5.65 -29.60 2.23
C GLY A 381 -4.80 -29.09 1.08
N ASP A 382 -4.04 -29.99 0.43
CA ASP A 382 -3.14 -29.65 -0.67
C ASP A 382 -3.92 -29.15 -1.91
N PRO A 383 -3.54 -28.02 -2.53
CA PRO A 383 -4.25 -27.49 -3.71
C PRO A 383 -4.33 -28.47 -4.89
N THR A 384 -3.34 -29.33 -5.08
CA THR A 384 -3.33 -30.36 -6.11
C THR A 384 -4.42 -31.41 -5.86
N GLU A 385 -4.57 -31.81 -4.62
CA GLU A 385 -5.58 -32.77 -4.19
C GLU A 385 -7.00 -32.17 -4.23
N VAL A 386 -7.14 -30.90 -3.82
CA VAL A 386 -8.42 -30.17 -3.95
C VAL A 386 -8.86 -30.10 -5.40
N ALA A 387 -7.94 -29.86 -6.35
CA ALA A 387 -8.26 -29.85 -7.78
C ALA A 387 -8.85 -31.18 -8.27
N LEU A 388 -8.37 -32.30 -7.74
CA LEU A 388 -8.89 -33.64 -8.04
C LEU A 388 -10.29 -33.85 -7.46
N LEU A 389 -10.59 -33.35 -6.26
CA LEU A 389 -11.92 -33.37 -5.68
C LEU A 389 -12.91 -32.50 -6.48
N GLU A 390 -12.48 -31.31 -6.92
CA GLU A 390 -13.30 -30.47 -7.80
C GLU A 390 -13.57 -31.12 -9.17
N MET A 391 -12.59 -31.83 -9.72
CA MET A 391 -12.79 -32.65 -10.93
C MET A 391 -13.88 -33.71 -10.70
N GLY A 392 -13.85 -34.41 -9.56
CA GLY A 392 -14.87 -35.34 -9.16
C GLY A 392 -16.26 -34.73 -9.05
N ARG A 393 -16.37 -33.55 -8.42
CA ARG A 393 -17.63 -32.79 -8.29
C ARG A 393 -18.19 -32.33 -9.64
N LYS A 394 -17.34 -31.93 -10.58
CA LYS A 394 -17.75 -31.64 -11.97
C LYS A 394 -18.27 -32.87 -12.71
N ALA A 395 -17.80 -34.06 -12.34
CA ALA A 395 -18.29 -35.32 -12.84
C ALA A 395 -19.48 -35.91 -12.01
N ASP A 396 -20.17 -35.09 -11.24
CA ASP A 396 -21.29 -35.42 -10.35
C ASP A 396 -20.99 -36.45 -9.25
N ILE A 397 -19.73 -36.53 -8.81
CA ILE A 397 -19.34 -37.33 -7.64
C ILE A 397 -19.08 -36.42 -6.43
N LYS A 398 -19.79 -36.72 -5.33
CA LYS A 398 -19.54 -36.07 -4.03
C LYS A 398 -18.58 -36.92 -3.23
N GLU A 399 -17.46 -36.36 -2.83
CA GLU A 399 -16.37 -37.04 -2.14
C GLU A 399 -16.78 -37.59 -0.76
N ASP A 400 -17.63 -36.89 -0.03
CA ASP A 400 -18.15 -37.32 1.27
C ASP A 400 -18.96 -38.59 1.14
N ILE A 401 -19.89 -38.64 0.19
CA ILE A 401 -20.72 -39.82 -0.08
C ILE A 401 -19.85 -40.99 -0.56
N LEU A 402 -18.91 -40.75 -1.45
CA LEU A 402 -18.04 -41.79 -1.98
C LEU A 402 -17.14 -42.41 -0.89
N LYS A 403 -16.54 -41.57 -0.04
CA LYS A 403 -15.70 -42.00 1.10
C LYS A 403 -16.54 -42.74 2.17
N GLU A 404 -17.80 -42.40 2.38
CA GLU A 404 -18.69 -43.10 3.30
C GLU A 404 -19.10 -44.48 2.72
N MET A 405 -19.38 -44.55 1.43
CA MET A 405 -19.70 -45.83 0.75
C MET A 405 -18.52 -46.76 0.63
N MET A 406 -17.34 -46.23 0.50
CA MET A 406 -16.08 -46.97 0.35
C MET A 406 -15.06 -46.52 1.40
N PRO A 407 -15.11 -47.05 2.63
CA PRO A 407 -14.16 -46.68 3.68
C PRO A 407 -12.75 -47.13 3.32
N ARG A 408 -11.76 -46.24 3.60
CA ARG A 408 -10.33 -46.53 3.43
C ARG A 408 -9.92 -47.67 4.36
N MET A 409 -9.29 -48.68 3.78
CA MET A 409 -8.83 -49.84 4.53
C MET A 409 -7.39 -49.63 5.07
N GLU A 410 -6.50 -49.22 4.19
CA GLU A 410 -5.09 -49.01 4.46
C GLU A 410 -4.57 -47.88 3.58
N GLU A 411 -3.46 -47.24 4.00
CA GLU A 411 -2.81 -46.17 3.25
C GLU A 411 -1.29 -46.19 3.39
N ILE A 412 -0.60 -45.69 2.38
CA ILE A 412 0.77 -45.21 2.45
C ILE A 412 0.72 -43.76 2.00
N PRO A 413 0.91 -42.82 2.94
CA PRO A 413 0.79 -41.38 2.64
C PRO A 413 1.75 -40.91 1.55
N PHE A 414 1.51 -39.75 1.00
CA PHE A 414 2.42 -39.15 0.02
C PHE A 414 3.79 -38.92 0.67
N ASP A 415 4.84 -39.27 -0.03
CA ASP A 415 6.21 -39.02 0.33
C ASP A 415 6.96 -38.34 -0.84
N SER A 416 7.70 -37.26 -0.54
CA SER A 416 8.35 -36.42 -1.54
C SER A 416 9.51 -37.10 -2.26
N ASP A 417 10.18 -38.09 -1.62
CA ASP A 417 11.29 -38.81 -2.20
C ASP A 417 10.76 -39.94 -3.09
N ARG A 418 9.71 -40.63 -2.61
CA ARG A 418 9.00 -41.67 -3.34
C ARG A 418 8.09 -41.14 -4.44
N LYS A 419 7.56 -39.94 -4.29
CA LYS A 419 6.63 -39.21 -5.20
C LYS A 419 5.34 -39.96 -5.53
N LEU A 420 4.88 -40.83 -4.65
CA LEU A 420 3.67 -41.62 -4.80
C LEU A 420 2.84 -41.52 -3.53
N MET A 421 1.52 -41.70 -3.67
CA MET A 421 0.56 -41.99 -2.59
C MET A 421 -0.24 -43.22 -2.99
N SER A 422 -0.47 -44.13 -2.03
CA SER A 422 -1.19 -45.37 -2.26
C SER A 422 -2.24 -45.58 -1.20
N THR A 423 -3.42 -46.02 -1.61
CA THR A 423 -4.54 -46.32 -0.71
C THR A 423 -5.21 -47.60 -1.10
N LYS A 424 -5.74 -48.32 -0.12
CA LYS A 424 -6.45 -49.58 -0.37
C LYS A 424 -7.93 -49.43 -0.05
N TYR A 425 -8.73 -49.80 -1.00
CA TYR A 425 -10.20 -49.77 -0.92
C TYR A 425 -10.82 -51.07 -1.41
N ARG A 426 -12.11 -51.25 -1.18
CA ARG A 426 -12.88 -52.33 -1.76
C ARG A 426 -13.75 -51.80 -2.90
N LEU A 427 -13.24 -51.94 -4.15
CA LEU A 427 -13.98 -51.51 -5.34
C LEU A 427 -14.80 -52.66 -5.92
N HIS A 428 -16.11 -52.49 -6.01
CA HIS A 428 -17.03 -53.54 -6.51
C HIS A 428 -16.82 -54.92 -5.84
N GLY A 429 -16.52 -54.92 -4.55
CA GLY A 429 -16.26 -56.16 -3.80
C GLY A 429 -14.81 -56.70 -3.88
N VAL A 430 -13.95 -56.16 -4.74
CA VAL A 430 -12.54 -56.56 -4.93
C VAL A 430 -11.64 -55.60 -4.16
N PRO A 431 -10.76 -56.08 -3.28
CA PRO A 431 -9.71 -55.27 -2.70
C PRO A 431 -8.81 -54.67 -3.78
N THR A 432 -8.66 -53.37 -3.82
CA THR A 432 -7.94 -52.65 -4.88
C THR A 432 -7.01 -51.63 -4.25
N ILE A 433 -5.76 -51.62 -4.65
CA ILE A 433 -4.79 -50.59 -4.32
C ILE A 433 -4.84 -49.54 -5.42
N LEU A 434 -5.12 -48.30 -5.04
CA LEU A 434 -5.14 -47.13 -5.90
C LEU A 434 -3.86 -46.35 -5.67
N VAL A 435 -3.21 -45.88 -6.73
CA VAL A 435 -1.91 -45.20 -6.66
C VAL A 435 -1.90 -43.97 -7.55
N LYS A 436 -1.57 -42.83 -6.99
CA LYS A 436 -1.33 -41.59 -7.74
C LYS A 436 0.07 -41.05 -7.48
N GLY A 437 0.64 -40.37 -8.48
CA GLY A 437 1.92 -39.69 -8.31
C GLY A 437 2.61 -39.26 -9.57
N ALA A 438 3.95 -39.11 -9.47
CA ALA A 438 4.77 -38.67 -10.59
C ALA A 438 4.90 -39.79 -11.67
N LEU A 439 4.70 -39.42 -12.94
CA LEU A 439 4.70 -40.35 -14.04
C LEU A 439 6.02 -41.13 -14.18
N ASP A 440 7.15 -40.49 -14.00
CA ASP A 440 8.49 -41.05 -14.11
C ASP A 440 8.76 -42.23 -13.14
N ILE A 441 8.12 -42.18 -11.99
CA ILE A 441 8.19 -43.22 -10.96
C ILE A 441 7.11 -44.29 -11.20
N LEU A 442 5.85 -43.84 -11.39
CA LEU A 442 4.70 -44.73 -11.51
C LEU A 442 4.84 -45.64 -12.74
N LEU A 443 5.31 -45.12 -13.89
CA LEU A 443 5.43 -45.86 -15.12
C LEU A 443 6.48 -47.01 -15.04
N LYS A 444 7.53 -46.86 -14.23
CA LYS A 444 8.51 -47.92 -13.96
C LYS A 444 7.95 -49.12 -13.18
N ARG A 445 6.86 -48.88 -12.46
CA ARG A 445 6.18 -49.88 -11.63
C ARG A 445 4.90 -50.42 -12.28
N THR A 446 4.74 -50.12 -13.59
CA THR A 446 3.54 -50.46 -14.35
C THR A 446 3.88 -51.52 -15.40
N ASP A 447 3.17 -52.60 -15.43
CA ASP A 447 3.33 -53.68 -16.43
C ASP A 447 2.09 -53.88 -17.32
N ARG A 448 0.96 -53.27 -16.97
CA ARG A 448 -0.31 -53.38 -17.71
C ARG A 448 -0.94 -52.00 -17.90
N ILE A 449 -1.85 -51.90 -18.85
CA ILE A 449 -2.63 -50.71 -19.15
C ILE A 449 -4.12 -51.05 -19.28
N ARG A 450 -4.99 -50.18 -18.78
CA ARG A 450 -6.43 -50.25 -19.03
C ARG A 450 -6.82 -49.35 -20.19
N ILE A 451 -7.52 -49.94 -21.16
CA ILE A 451 -8.11 -49.21 -22.29
C ILE A 451 -9.60 -49.59 -22.36
N GLY A 452 -10.47 -48.66 -22.02
CA GLY A 452 -11.91 -48.93 -21.83
C GLY A 452 -12.12 -49.97 -20.72
N ASP A 453 -12.73 -51.10 -21.10
CA ASP A 453 -12.99 -52.24 -20.19
C ASP A 453 -11.90 -53.32 -20.23
N GLU A 454 -10.94 -53.22 -21.14
CA GLU A 454 -9.87 -54.24 -21.34
C GLU A 454 -8.61 -53.86 -20.55
N VAL A 455 -7.98 -54.86 -19.92
CA VAL A 455 -6.66 -54.74 -19.29
C VAL A 455 -5.71 -55.65 -20.04
N ARG A 456 -4.64 -55.07 -20.59
CA ARG A 456 -3.62 -55.81 -21.34
C ARG A 456 -2.20 -55.39 -20.88
N PRO A 457 -1.17 -56.20 -21.22
CA PRO A 457 0.22 -55.79 -21.03
C PRO A 457 0.49 -54.43 -21.70
N ILE A 458 1.26 -53.57 -21.02
CA ILE A 458 1.70 -52.29 -21.60
C ILE A 458 2.77 -52.54 -22.66
N THR A 459 2.70 -51.88 -23.80
CA THR A 459 3.66 -51.99 -24.89
C THR A 459 4.62 -50.79 -24.90
N GLU A 460 5.78 -50.94 -25.57
CA GLU A 460 6.71 -49.83 -25.77
C GLU A 460 6.05 -48.63 -26.50
N GLN A 461 5.11 -48.92 -27.38
CA GLN A 461 4.33 -47.88 -28.07
C GLN A 461 3.45 -47.10 -27.10
N ASP A 462 2.76 -47.77 -26.16
CA ASP A 462 1.95 -47.12 -25.14
C ASP A 462 2.79 -46.23 -24.25
N VAL A 463 3.95 -46.73 -23.79
CA VAL A 463 4.90 -45.96 -22.96
C VAL A 463 5.36 -44.69 -23.70
N LYS A 464 5.70 -44.83 -24.98
CA LYS A 464 6.09 -43.70 -25.82
C LYS A 464 4.98 -42.65 -25.93
N GLU A 465 3.75 -43.10 -26.23
CA GLU A 465 2.61 -42.19 -26.34
C GLU A 465 2.29 -41.49 -25.02
N ILE A 466 2.37 -42.18 -23.89
CA ILE A 466 2.18 -41.61 -22.56
C ILE A 466 3.27 -40.54 -22.26
N LEU A 467 4.54 -40.86 -22.57
CA LEU A 467 5.64 -39.91 -22.34
C LEU A 467 5.54 -38.67 -23.25
N ASP A 468 5.19 -38.87 -24.53
CA ASP A 468 5.01 -37.77 -25.48
C ASP A 468 3.83 -36.90 -25.06
N LYS A 469 2.76 -37.48 -24.53
CA LYS A 469 1.62 -36.72 -24.00
C LYS A 469 1.99 -35.94 -22.73
N ASN A 470 2.72 -36.54 -21.80
CA ASN A 470 3.23 -35.87 -20.61
C ASN A 470 4.12 -34.68 -20.98
N ARG A 471 5.00 -34.88 -22.00
CA ARG A 471 5.84 -33.79 -22.52
C ARG A 471 4.98 -32.64 -23.08
N ALA A 472 3.99 -32.99 -23.92
CA ALA A 472 3.09 -31.97 -24.49
C ALA A 472 2.31 -31.20 -23.44
N PHE A 473 1.86 -31.82 -22.35
CA PHE A 473 1.25 -31.16 -21.22
C PHE A 473 2.24 -30.27 -20.48
N SER A 474 3.45 -30.77 -20.24
CA SER A 474 4.52 -30.02 -19.58
C SER A 474 4.96 -28.80 -20.39
N GLU A 475 5.03 -28.88 -21.73
CA GLU A 475 5.31 -27.77 -22.64
C GLU A 475 4.22 -26.67 -22.60
N GLN A 476 2.98 -27.03 -22.24
CA GLN A 476 1.89 -26.08 -21.97
C GLN A 476 1.93 -25.52 -20.55
N GLY A 477 2.92 -25.86 -19.74
CA GLY A 477 3.03 -25.42 -18.35
C GLY A 477 2.12 -26.17 -17.38
N LEU A 478 1.52 -27.28 -17.80
CA LEU A 478 0.61 -28.06 -16.96
C LEU A 478 1.40 -29.00 -16.03
N ARG A 479 0.99 -29.07 -14.78
CA ARG A 479 1.42 -30.10 -13.83
C ARG A 479 0.67 -31.38 -14.11
N VAL A 480 1.38 -32.52 -14.22
CA VAL A 480 0.80 -33.82 -14.57
C VAL A 480 0.89 -34.77 -13.38
N LEU A 481 -0.23 -35.45 -13.06
CA LEU A 481 -0.29 -36.58 -12.17
C LEU A 481 -0.69 -37.83 -12.95
N ALA A 482 -0.01 -38.94 -12.68
CA ALA A 482 -0.32 -40.25 -13.21
C ALA A 482 -1.15 -41.05 -12.20
N PHE A 483 -2.03 -41.90 -12.72
CA PHE A 483 -2.94 -42.73 -11.96
C PHE A 483 -2.83 -44.19 -12.41
N ALA A 484 -2.75 -45.11 -11.43
CA ALA A 484 -2.70 -46.53 -11.65
C ALA A 484 -3.37 -47.28 -10.50
N TYR A 485 -3.70 -48.52 -10.72
CA TYR A 485 -4.27 -49.38 -9.70
C TYR A 485 -3.75 -50.82 -9.81
N LYS A 486 -4.01 -51.62 -8.74
CA LYS A 486 -3.74 -53.06 -8.70
C LYS A 486 -4.81 -53.76 -7.91
N GLU A 487 -5.32 -54.87 -8.41
CA GLU A 487 -6.20 -55.75 -7.62
C GLU A 487 -5.37 -56.51 -6.60
N ALA A 488 -5.79 -56.49 -5.34
CA ALA A 488 -5.12 -57.13 -4.21
C ALA A 488 -5.91 -58.33 -3.68
N GLN A 489 -5.24 -59.24 -2.97
CA GLN A 489 -5.93 -60.30 -2.22
C GLN A 489 -6.57 -59.76 -0.95
N ALA A 490 -7.63 -60.41 -0.47
CA ALA A 490 -8.40 -59.93 0.66
C ALA A 490 -7.58 -59.70 1.95
N ASN A 491 -6.57 -60.52 2.22
CA ASN A 491 -5.73 -60.45 3.41
C ASN A 491 -4.32 -59.87 3.16
N GLN A 492 -4.06 -59.36 1.96
CA GLN A 492 -2.76 -58.74 1.61
C GLN A 492 -2.66 -57.37 2.26
N GLN A 493 -1.64 -57.13 3.08
CA GLN A 493 -1.37 -55.80 3.62
C GLN A 493 -0.76 -54.88 2.60
N LEU A 494 -1.09 -53.58 2.65
CA LEU A 494 -0.50 -52.57 1.80
C LEU A 494 0.91 -52.20 2.32
N THR A 495 1.93 -52.66 1.56
CA THR A 495 3.34 -52.34 1.84
C THR A 495 3.96 -51.65 0.62
N LEU A 496 5.19 -51.15 0.77
CA LEU A 496 5.91 -50.48 -0.33
C LEU A 496 6.18 -51.42 -1.51
N ASP A 497 6.32 -52.74 -1.25
CA ASP A 497 6.53 -53.75 -2.31
C ASP A 497 5.26 -53.97 -3.14
N GLU A 498 4.11 -53.60 -2.62
CA GLU A 498 2.83 -53.73 -3.34
C GLU A 498 2.58 -52.60 -4.36
N GLU A 499 3.38 -51.56 -4.31
CA GLU A 499 3.38 -50.46 -5.31
C GLU A 499 4.10 -50.90 -6.63
N ASP A 500 4.03 -52.14 -6.98
CA ASP A 500 4.62 -52.70 -8.22
C ASP A 500 3.58 -53.53 -8.97
N HIS A 501 3.86 -53.84 -10.23
CA HIS A 501 2.92 -54.53 -11.12
C HIS A 501 1.57 -53.84 -11.27
N LEU A 502 1.62 -52.50 -11.41
CA LEU A 502 0.44 -51.65 -11.51
C LEU A 502 -0.21 -51.70 -12.90
N ILE A 503 -1.48 -51.35 -12.96
CA ILE A 503 -2.26 -51.15 -14.18
C ILE A 503 -2.41 -49.65 -14.42
N PHE A 504 -1.79 -49.10 -15.43
CA PHE A 504 -1.90 -47.70 -15.80
C PHE A 504 -3.32 -47.33 -16.20
N MET A 505 -3.82 -46.20 -15.71
CA MET A 505 -5.16 -45.70 -16.05
C MET A 505 -5.13 -44.43 -16.91
N GLY A 506 -4.33 -43.47 -16.56
CA GLY A 506 -4.30 -42.21 -17.28
C GLY A 506 -3.47 -41.12 -16.58
N LEU A 507 -3.49 -39.95 -17.20
CA LEU A 507 -2.87 -38.73 -16.70
C LEU A 507 -3.93 -37.66 -16.48
N VAL A 508 -3.76 -36.89 -15.43
CA VAL A 508 -4.53 -35.68 -15.16
C VAL A 508 -3.58 -34.48 -15.18
N SER A 509 -3.86 -33.53 -16.02
CA SER A 509 -3.09 -32.30 -16.13
C SER A 509 -3.84 -31.13 -15.48
N MET A 510 -3.10 -30.29 -14.74
CA MET A 510 -3.66 -29.19 -13.99
C MET A 510 -2.73 -27.97 -13.98
N ILE A 511 -3.29 -26.81 -13.75
CA ILE A 511 -2.56 -25.56 -13.66
C ILE A 511 -3.22 -24.67 -12.61
N ASP A 512 -2.45 -23.77 -12.02
CA ASP A 512 -2.98 -22.58 -11.34
C ASP A 512 -3.21 -21.50 -12.41
N PRO A 513 -4.48 -21.26 -12.83
CA PRO A 513 -4.76 -20.41 -13.98
C PRO A 513 -4.50 -18.94 -13.66
N PRO A 514 -4.10 -18.14 -14.66
CA PRO A 514 -4.03 -16.70 -14.52
C PRO A 514 -5.39 -16.13 -14.10
N ARG A 515 -5.38 -15.04 -13.33
CA ARG A 515 -6.60 -14.25 -13.08
C ARG A 515 -7.03 -13.57 -14.39
N GLU A 516 -8.31 -13.46 -14.64
CA GLU A 516 -8.84 -12.81 -15.86
C GLU A 516 -8.35 -11.36 -15.99
N GLU A 517 -8.30 -10.64 -14.88
CA GLU A 517 -7.89 -9.25 -14.83
C GLU A 517 -6.38 -9.04 -15.03
N SER A 518 -5.56 -10.08 -14.83
CA SER A 518 -4.09 -9.97 -14.91
C SER A 518 -3.63 -9.55 -16.30
N ARG A 519 -4.25 -10.07 -17.37
CA ARG A 519 -3.90 -9.73 -18.75
C ARG A 519 -4.18 -8.27 -19.07
N GLU A 520 -5.32 -7.75 -18.65
CA GLU A 520 -5.69 -6.35 -18.86
C GLU A 520 -4.76 -5.44 -18.05
N ALA A 521 -4.51 -5.77 -16.78
CA ALA A 521 -3.63 -5.02 -15.90
C ALA A 521 -2.18 -4.97 -16.41
N VAL A 522 -1.65 -6.08 -16.95
CA VAL A 522 -0.32 -6.11 -17.59
C VAL A 522 -0.29 -5.20 -18.82
N SER A 523 -1.34 -5.22 -19.64
CA SER A 523 -1.45 -4.32 -20.80
C SER A 523 -1.51 -2.86 -20.37
N GLU A 524 -2.26 -2.53 -19.32
CA GLU A 524 -2.30 -1.18 -18.75
C GLU A 524 -0.96 -0.74 -18.18
N ALA A 525 -0.26 -1.63 -17.45
CA ALA A 525 1.08 -1.37 -16.93
C ALA A 525 2.04 -1.00 -18.06
N LYS A 526 2.07 -1.79 -19.15
CA LYS A 526 2.93 -1.52 -20.31
C LYS A 526 2.59 -0.19 -21.00
N ARG A 527 1.31 0.13 -21.16
CA ARG A 527 0.87 1.44 -21.66
C ARG A 527 1.28 2.59 -20.76
N ALA A 528 1.30 2.37 -19.45
CA ALA A 528 1.74 3.33 -18.44
C ALA A 528 3.28 3.48 -18.37
N GLY A 529 4.04 2.83 -19.25
CA GLY A 529 5.51 2.80 -19.24
C GLY A 529 6.09 2.01 -18.08
N ILE A 530 5.32 1.10 -17.49
CA ILE A 530 5.75 0.23 -16.39
C ILE A 530 6.09 -1.13 -16.98
N ARG A 531 7.24 -1.68 -16.61
CA ARG A 531 7.67 -3.01 -17.00
C ARG A 531 7.23 -4.04 -15.96
N PRO A 532 6.28 -4.93 -16.26
CA PRO A 532 5.99 -6.07 -15.41
C PRO A 532 7.03 -7.17 -15.65
N VAL A 533 7.52 -7.77 -14.56
CA VAL A 533 8.49 -8.86 -14.52
C VAL A 533 7.92 -9.95 -13.63
N MET A 534 7.90 -11.18 -14.11
CA MET A 534 7.46 -12.35 -13.34
C MET A 534 8.64 -13.00 -12.62
N ILE A 535 8.45 -13.25 -11.33
CA ILE A 535 9.41 -13.96 -10.47
C ILE A 535 8.69 -15.13 -9.83
N THR A 536 9.23 -16.37 -9.93
CA THR A 536 8.54 -17.54 -9.41
C THR A 536 9.50 -18.68 -9.02
N GLY A 537 9.06 -19.52 -8.09
CA GLY A 537 9.69 -20.79 -7.77
C GLY A 537 9.41 -21.91 -8.80
N ASP A 538 8.48 -21.70 -9.75
CA ASP A 538 8.09 -22.67 -10.74
C ASP A 538 9.18 -22.95 -11.79
N HIS A 539 8.98 -24.05 -12.53
CA HIS A 539 9.83 -24.38 -13.65
C HIS A 539 9.73 -23.35 -14.78
N LYS A 540 10.86 -23.10 -15.48
CA LYS A 540 11.00 -22.11 -16.55
C LYS A 540 9.90 -22.23 -17.62
N ILE A 541 9.57 -23.45 -18.04
CA ILE A 541 8.54 -23.70 -19.07
C ILE A 541 7.16 -23.25 -18.59
N THR A 542 6.75 -23.62 -17.39
CA THR A 542 5.47 -23.22 -16.80
C THR A 542 5.40 -21.71 -16.62
N ALA A 543 6.45 -21.09 -16.09
CA ALA A 543 6.53 -19.65 -15.87
C ALA A 543 6.41 -18.88 -17.20
N THR A 544 7.11 -19.32 -18.25
CA THR A 544 7.08 -18.70 -19.58
C THR A 544 5.70 -18.82 -20.20
N ALA A 545 5.07 -20.01 -20.17
CA ALA A 545 3.75 -20.23 -20.74
C ALA A 545 2.68 -19.33 -20.10
N ILE A 546 2.70 -19.17 -18.77
CA ILE A 546 1.79 -18.27 -18.06
C ILE A 546 2.11 -16.80 -18.40
N ALA A 547 3.39 -16.43 -18.44
CA ALA A 547 3.81 -15.05 -18.75
C ALA A 547 3.43 -14.66 -20.19
N GLU A 548 3.45 -15.59 -21.16
CA GLU A 548 2.94 -15.38 -22.51
C GLU A 548 1.44 -15.17 -22.54
N GLN A 549 0.67 -15.98 -21.81
CA GLN A 549 -0.79 -15.88 -21.76
C GLN A 549 -1.27 -14.52 -21.23
N ILE A 550 -0.59 -13.98 -20.21
CA ILE A 550 -0.94 -12.68 -19.64
C ILE A 550 -0.22 -11.51 -20.31
N GLY A 551 0.67 -11.77 -21.26
CA GLY A 551 1.34 -10.76 -22.06
C GLY A 551 2.57 -10.13 -21.40
N ILE A 552 3.15 -10.73 -20.35
CA ILE A 552 4.43 -10.30 -19.75
C ILE A 552 5.57 -10.65 -20.70
N PHE A 553 5.59 -11.87 -21.23
CA PHE A 553 6.65 -12.41 -22.07
C PHE A 553 6.29 -12.33 -23.57
N GLY A 554 7.23 -11.93 -24.41
CA GLY A 554 7.10 -11.82 -25.86
C GLY A 554 8.36 -12.28 -26.58
N GLU A 555 8.36 -12.25 -27.92
CA GLU A 555 9.42 -12.78 -28.79
C GLU A 555 10.85 -12.26 -28.50
N ARG A 556 10.98 -11.08 -27.90
CA ARG A 556 12.28 -10.43 -27.61
C ARG A 556 12.69 -10.56 -26.16
N ASP A 557 11.82 -11.13 -25.34
CA ASP A 557 12.06 -11.25 -23.91
C ASP A 557 12.86 -12.54 -23.60
N MET A 558 13.59 -12.51 -22.49
CA MET A 558 14.37 -13.64 -22.00
C MET A 558 13.74 -14.18 -20.72
N ALA A 559 13.81 -15.50 -20.56
CA ALA A 559 13.52 -16.18 -19.30
C ALA A 559 14.81 -16.77 -18.74
N VAL A 560 15.07 -16.58 -17.44
CA VAL A 560 16.29 -17.00 -16.74
C VAL A 560 15.90 -17.80 -15.51
N THR A 561 16.65 -18.88 -15.23
CA THR A 561 16.49 -19.66 -14.00
C THR A 561 17.39 -19.14 -12.88
N GLY A 562 17.08 -19.51 -11.61
CA GLY A 562 17.95 -19.18 -10.46
C GLY A 562 19.41 -19.59 -10.67
N PRO A 563 19.73 -20.84 -11.04
CA PRO A 563 21.11 -21.26 -11.33
C PRO A 563 21.76 -20.44 -12.46
N GLU A 564 21.05 -20.17 -13.58
CA GLU A 564 21.56 -19.29 -14.64
C GLU A 564 21.83 -17.87 -14.14
N LEU A 565 20.99 -17.38 -13.24
CA LEU A 565 21.17 -16.07 -12.60
C LEU A 565 22.38 -16.07 -11.65
N ASP A 566 22.60 -17.13 -10.90
CA ASP A 566 23.74 -17.27 -9.98
C ASP A 566 25.10 -17.30 -10.71
N GLU A 567 25.13 -17.85 -11.94
CA GLU A 567 26.32 -17.84 -12.79
C GLU A 567 26.62 -16.45 -13.40
N MET A 568 25.61 -15.58 -13.54
CA MET A 568 25.79 -14.22 -14.06
C MET A 568 26.52 -13.32 -13.06
N SER A 569 27.48 -12.54 -13.49
CA SER A 569 28.03 -11.41 -12.73
C SER A 569 26.99 -10.27 -12.62
N ASP A 570 27.15 -9.37 -11.66
CA ASP A 570 26.26 -8.22 -11.53
C ASP A 570 26.31 -7.29 -12.75
N ALA A 571 27.47 -7.18 -13.41
CA ALA A 571 27.62 -6.39 -14.63
C ALA A 571 26.85 -7.01 -15.81
N GLU A 572 26.89 -8.34 -15.97
CA GLU A 572 26.12 -9.06 -16.99
C GLU A 572 24.62 -9.00 -16.72
N LEU A 573 24.23 -9.11 -15.44
CA LEU A 573 22.83 -8.92 -15.05
C LEU A 573 22.36 -7.51 -15.39
N ASP A 574 23.13 -6.49 -15.04
CA ASP A 574 22.80 -5.11 -15.32
C ASP A 574 22.68 -4.84 -16.84
N GLU A 575 23.51 -5.48 -17.67
CA GLU A 575 23.41 -5.35 -19.13
C GLU A 575 22.14 -5.97 -19.72
N ASN A 576 21.72 -7.13 -19.18
CA ASN A 576 20.63 -7.93 -19.73
C ASN A 576 19.28 -7.74 -19.02
N ILE A 577 19.25 -7.09 -17.87
CA ILE A 577 18.05 -7.01 -17.01
C ILE A 577 16.82 -6.47 -17.75
N GLU A 578 17.01 -5.54 -18.68
CA GLU A 578 15.92 -4.99 -19.50
C GLU A 578 15.36 -5.96 -20.53
N LYS A 579 16.06 -7.07 -20.82
CA LYS A 579 15.60 -8.13 -21.72
C LYS A 579 14.92 -9.27 -20.97
N ILE A 580 15.19 -9.40 -19.66
CA ILE A 580 14.67 -10.48 -18.85
C ILE A 580 13.30 -10.09 -18.30
N SER A 581 12.27 -10.84 -18.63
CA SER A 581 10.89 -10.64 -18.16
C SER A 581 10.39 -11.77 -17.25
N VAL A 582 11.09 -12.91 -17.21
CA VAL A 582 10.72 -14.06 -16.38
C VAL A 582 11.95 -14.62 -15.66
N TYR A 583 11.83 -14.75 -14.35
CA TYR A 583 12.80 -15.42 -13.48
C TYR A 583 12.13 -16.64 -12.84
N ALA A 584 12.67 -17.83 -13.12
CA ALA A 584 12.10 -19.11 -12.70
C ALA A 584 13.01 -19.84 -11.71
N ARG A 585 12.48 -20.60 -10.77
CA ARG A 585 13.23 -21.35 -9.74
C ARG A 585 14.23 -20.48 -8.96
N VAL A 586 13.80 -19.28 -8.59
CA VAL A 586 14.66 -18.31 -7.89
C VAL A 586 14.62 -18.53 -6.38
N SER A 587 15.79 -18.32 -5.75
CA SER A 587 15.93 -18.27 -4.29
C SER A 587 15.54 -16.91 -3.73
N PRO A 588 15.35 -16.77 -2.40
CA PRO A 588 15.15 -15.46 -1.76
C PRO A 588 16.26 -14.45 -2.06
N GLU A 589 17.51 -14.90 -2.10
CA GLU A 589 18.69 -14.09 -2.42
C GLU A 589 18.61 -13.57 -3.87
N ASN A 590 18.15 -14.42 -4.80
CA ASN A 590 17.94 -14.01 -6.19
C ASN A 590 16.89 -12.91 -6.30
N LYS A 591 15.81 -12.97 -5.52
CA LYS A 591 14.76 -11.93 -5.50
C LYS A 591 15.33 -10.57 -5.07
N ILE A 592 16.17 -10.54 -4.04
CA ILE A 592 16.87 -9.32 -3.59
C ILE A 592 17.78 -8.80 -4.71
N ARG A 593 18.55 -9.66 -5.33
CA ARG A 593 19.51 -9.32 -6.39
C ARG A 593 18.83 -8.72 -7.62
N ILE A 594 17.68 -9.25 -8.02
CA ILE A 594 16.87 -8.73 -9.13
C ILE A 594 16.38 -7.31 -8.82
N VAL A 595 15.80 -7.09 -7.62
CA VAL A 595 15.35 -5.78 -7.18
C VAL A 595 16.51 -4.78 -7.17
N ASP A 596 17.66 -5.17 -6.61
CA ASP A 596 18.85 -4.32 -6.52
C ASP A 596 19.39 -3.92 -7.91
N ALA A 597 19.40 -4.86 -8.85
CA ALA A 597 19.85 -4.61 -10.22
C ALA A 597 18.93 -3.58 -10.92
N TRP A 598 17.61 -3.67 -10.78
CA TRP A 598 16.70 -2.67 -11.29
C TRP A 598 16.91 -1.29 -10.63
N GLN A 599 17.13 -1.25 -9.32
CA GLN A 599 17.42 -0.01 -8.59
C GLN A 599 18.76 0.62 -9.03
N ARG A 600 19.79 -0.18 -9.32
CA ARG A 600 21.06 0.30 -9.90
C ARG A 600 20.86 0.97 -11.27
N LYS A 601 19.90 0.51 -12.07
CA LYS A 601 19.49 1.16 -13.33
C LYS A 601 18.68 2.45 -13.12
N GLY A 602 18.36 2.80 -11.89
CA GLY A 602 17.56 3.98 -11.55
C GLY A 602 16.06 3.76 -11.65
N ALA A 603 15.61 2.51 -11.81
CA ALA A 603 14.20 2.17 -11.78
C ALA A 603 13.63 2.28 -10.36
N VAL A 604 12.39 2.73 -10.23
CA VAL A 604 11.60 2.61 -9.00
C VAL A 604 10.86 1.29 -9.05
N THR A 605 11.21 0.39 -8.14
CA THR A 605 10.75 -1.00 -8.15
C THR A 605 9.62 -1.24 -7.15
N ALA A 606 8.55 -1.89 -7.62
CA ALA A 606 7.60 -2.56 -6.76
C ALA A 606 7.89 -4.06 -6.76
N MET A 607 7.84 -4.72 -5.60
CA MET A 607 8.01 -6.17 -5.45
C MET A 607 6.82 -6.74 -4.74
N THR A 608 6.20 -7.80 -5.29
CA THR A 608 5.13 -8.53 -4.61
C THR A 608 5.62 -9.83 -4.00
N GLY A 609 4.99 -10.26 -2.92
CA GLY A 609 5.26 -11.55 -2.30
C GLY A 609 4.26 -11.87 -1.20
N ASP A 610 4.13 -13.14 -0.87
CA ASP A 610 3.20 -13.65 0.15
C ASP A 610 3.91 -14.42 1.27
N GLY A 611 5.13 -14.91 0.99
CA GLY A 611 5.87 -15.79 1.91
C GLY A 611 6.94 -15.09 2.73
N VAL A 612 7.44 -15.84 3.71
CA VAL A 612 8.63 -15.48 4.51
C VAL A 612 9.85 -15.23 3.62
N ASN A 613 9.98 -16.02 2.56
CA ASN A 613 11.07 -15.94 1.60
C ASN A 613 11.09 -14.65 0.79
N ASP A 614 9.97 -13.95 0.73
CA ASP A 614 9.82 -12.69 0.01
C ASP A 614 10.15 -11.46 0.86
N ALA A 615 10.02 -11.57 2.17
CA ALA A 615 10.13 -10.46 3.09
C ALA A 615 11.42 -9.62 2.91
N PRO A 616 12.61 -10.19 2.71
CA PRO A 616 13.82 -9.40 2.46
C PRO A 616 13.75 -8.60 1.15
N ALA A 617 13.18 -9.19 0.08
CA ALA A 617 13.01 -8.51 -1.20
C ALA A 617 11.92 -7.43 -1.14
N LEU A 618 10.82 -7.68 -0.41
CA LEU A 618 9.77 -6.68 -0.12
C LEU A 618 10.33 -5.46 0.61
N LYS A 619 11.17 -5.70 1.62
CA LYS A 619 11.81 -4.62 2.40
C LYS A 619 12.86 -3.85 1.58
N LYS A 620 13.54 -4.52 0.64
CA LYS A 620 14.56 -3.93 -0.25
C LYS A 620 13.94 -3.06 -1.33
N ALA A 621 12.79 -3.44 -1.87
CA ALA A 621 12.11 -2.71 -2.92
C ALA A 621 11.71 -1.30 -2.48
N ASP A 622 11.54 -0.37 -3.45
CA ASP A 622 11.01 0.96 -3.17
C ASP A 622 9.56 0.88 -2.66
N ILE A 623 8.84 -0.13 -3.13
CA ILE A 623 7.50 -0.48 -2.68
C ILE A 623 7.39 -2.00 -2.54
N GLY A 624 7.45 -2.49 -1.32
CA GLY A 624 7.05 -3.86 -1.00
C GLY A 624 5.54 -3.97 -0.97
N VAL A 625 5.00 -5.00 -1.63
CA VAL A 625 3.56 -5.26 -1.75
C VAL A 625 3.28 -6.67 -1.24
N ALA A 626 2.62 -6.79 -0.11
CA ALA A 626 2.22 -8.08 0.45
C ALA A 626 0.79 -8.44 0.09
N MET A 627 0.54 -9.74 -0.01
CA MET A 627 -0.81 -10.27 -0.15
C MET A 627 -1.54 -10.20 1.20
N GLY A 628 -2.82 -9.84 1.19
CA GLY A 628 -3.63 -9.67 2.39
C GLY A 628 -4.30 -10.96 2.85
N ILE A 629 -4.70 -11.81 1.89
CA ILE A 629 -5.40 -13.07 2.13
C ILE A 629 -4.37 -14.20 2.34
N THR A 630 -3.51 -14.41 1.35
CA THR A 630 -2.53 -15.53 1.35
C THR A 630 -1.21 -15.15 2.03
N GLY A 631 -0.95 -13.85 2.22
CA GLY A 631 0.33 -13.38 2.75
C GLY A 631 0.51 -13.69 4.23
N THR A 632 1.73 -14.14 4.57
CA THR A 632 2.16 -14.32 5.96
C THR A 632 2.28 -12.96 6.66
N GLU A 633 2.12 -12.94 7.99
CA GLU A 633 2.26 -11.71 8.77
C GLU A 633 3.64 -11.05 8.56
N VAL A 634 4.65 -11.85 8.32
CA VAL A 634 6.02 -11.38 8.01
C VAL A 634 6.09 -10.63 6.70
N SER A 635 5.49 -11.18 5.64
CA SER A 635 5.42 -10.49 4.34
C SER A 635 4.65 -9.18 4.47
N LYS A 636 3.54 -9.19 5.22
CA LYS A 636 2.74 -8.00 5.53
C LYS A 636 3.54 -6.97 6.34
N ASP A 637 4.36 -7.41 7.29
CA ASP A 637 5.20 -6.49 8.08
C ASP A 637 6.32 -5.86 7.24
N ALA A 638 6.99 -6.62 6.42
CA ALA A 638 8.06 -6.15 5.55
C ALA A 638 7.58 -5.20 4.45
N ALA A 639 6.30 -5.31 4.05
CA ALA A 639 5.73 -4.54 2.97
C ALA A 639 5.31 -3.13 3.38
N SER A 640 5.35 -2.20 2.44
CA SER A 640 4.82 -0.83 2.57
C SER A 640 3.37 -0.71 2.07
N MET A 641 2.86 -1.72 1.34
CA MET A 641 1.48 -1.81 0.86
C MET A 641 0.96 -3.24 1.01
N ILE A 642 -0.32 -3.40 1.37
CA ILE A 642 -1.00 -4.69 1.49
C ILE A 642 -2.21 -4.69 0.54
N LEU A 643 -2.36 -5.76 -0.25
CA LEU A 643 -3.49 -5.97 -1.14
C LEU A 643 -4.53 -6.85 -0.46
N THR A 644 -5.70 -6.32 -0.12
CA THR A 644 -6.74 -7.10 0.57
C THR A 644 -7.50 -8.07 -0.34
N ASP A 645 -7.24 -8.05 -1.63
CA ASP A 645 -7.83 -8.91 -2.67
C ASP A 645 -6.80 -9.78 -3.40
N ASP A 646 -5.53 -9.72 -3.00
CA ASP A 646 -4.38 -10.43 -3.60
C ASP A 646 -4.32 -10.29 -5.13
N ASN A 647 -4.72 -9.15 -5.69
CA ASN A 647 -4.89 -8.98 -7.13
C ASN A 647 -3.86 -8.01 -7.73
N PHE A 648 -3.12 -8.46 -8.75
CA PHE A 648 -2.16 -7.63 -9.49
C PHE A 648 -2.78 -6.35 -10.07
N ALA A 649 -4.05 -6.41 -10.54
CA ALA A 649 -4.74 -5.25 -11.07
C ALA A 649 -4.89 -4.11 -10.04
N THR A 650 -4.98 -4.45 -8.77
CA THR A 650 -5.05 -3.49 -7.68
C THR A 650 -3.74 -2.70 -7.52
N ILE A 651 -2.59 -3.29 -7.86
CA ILE A 651 -1.30 -2.56 -7.90
C ILE A 651 -1.36 -1.45 -8.94
N ILE A 652 -1.88 -1.74 -10.13
CA ILE A 652 -1.97 -0.74 -11.22
C ILE A 652 -2.93 0.40 -10.83
N LYS A 653 -4.05 0.08 -10.18
CA LYS A 653 -4.95 1.09 -9.60
C LYS A 653 -4.24 1.94 -8.53
N ALA A 654 -3.44 1.31 -7.67
CA ALA A 654 -2.67 2.01 -6.65
C ALA A 654 -1.62 2.94 -7.28
N VAL A 655 -0.92 2.52 -8.33
CA VAL A 655 0.00 3.36 -9.11
C VAL A 655 -0.74 4.55 -9.74
N ALA A 656 -1.90 4.32 -10.35
CA ALA A 656 -2.73 5.40 -10.91
C ALA A 656 -3.13 6.41 -9.83
N ASN A 657 -3.56 5.93 -8.66
CA ASN A 657 -3.88 6.79 -7.52
C ASN A 657 -2.64 7.54 -6.99
N GLY A 658 -1.47 6.90 -6.91
CA GLY A 658 -0.21 7.57 -6.54
C GLY A 658 0.15 8.71 -7.49
N ARG A 659 0.04 8.49 -8.81
CA ARG A 659 0.21 9.53 -9.84
C ARG A 659 -0.80 10.67 -9.67
N ASN A 660 -2.06 10.33 -9.37
CA ASN A 660 -3.11 11.32 -9.17
C ASN A 660 -2.86 12.17 -7.92
N VAL A 661 -2.49 11.55 -6.80
CA VAL A 661 -2.14 12.25 -5.55
C VAL A 661 -1.00 13.24 -5.80
N TYR A 662 0.07 12.83 -6.47
CA TYR A 662 1.18 13.71 -6.82
C TYR A 662 0.74 14.88 -7.72
N ARG A 663 -0.07 14.60 -8.77
CA ARG A 663 -0.63 15.63 -9.66
C ARG A 663 -1.48 16.63 -8.89
N ASN A 664 -2.32 16.17 -7.99
CA ASN A 664 -3.18 17.00 -7.16
C ASN A 664 -2.37 17.87 -6.21
N ILE A 665 -1.34 17.31 -5.58
CA ILE A 665 -0.38 18.08 -4.76
C ILE A 665 0.27 19.17 -5.61
N LYS A 666 0.80 18.84 -6.78
CA LYS A 666 1.42 19.82 -7.69
C LYS A 666 0.45 20.93 -8.11
N ASN A 667 -0.80 20.59 -8.34
CA ASN A 667 -1.86 21.55 -8.69
C ASN A 667 -2.24 22.46 -7.50
N ALA A 668 -2.32 21.92 -6.29
CA ALA A 668 -2.55 22.69 -5.08
C ALA A 668 -1.38 23.65 -4.78
N VAL A 669 -0.14 23.17 -4.94
CA VAL A 669 1.08 23.99 -4.85
C VAL A 669 1.07 25.13 -5.87
N LYS A 670 0.70 24.81 -7.12
CA LYS A 670 0.56 25.82 -8.18
C LYS A 670 -0.45 26.90 -7.83
N PHE A 671 -1.60 26.51 -7.31
CA PHE A 671 -2.65 27.44 -6.86
C PHE A 671 -2.15 28.40 -5.78
N LEU A 672 -1.57 27.85 -4.72
CA LEU A 672 -1.07 28.64 -3.59
C LEU A 672 0.04 29.62 -4.03
N LEU A 673 1.05 29.10 -4.72
CA LEU A 673 2.23 29.89 -5.10
C LEU A 673 1.89 30.95 -6.18
N SER A 674 1.01 30.68 -7.14
CA SER A 674 0.61 31.69 -8.12
C SER A 674 -0.19 32.83 -7.49
N GLY A 675 -1.04 32.51 -6.51
CA GLY A 675 -1.74 33.50 -5.75
C GLY A 675 -0.81 34.39 -4.91
N ASN A 676 0.16 33.77 -4.23
CA ASN A 676 1.15 34.53 -3.44
C ASN A 676 2.05 35.39 -4.35
N MET A 677 2.45 34.86 -5.52
CA MET A 677 3.20 35.63 -6.53
C MET A 677 2.43 36.88 -6.98
N ALA A 678 1.09 36.79 -7.14
CA ALA A 678 0.28 37.95 -7.47
C ALA A 678 0.32 39.02 -6.36
N GLY A 679 0.22 38.63 -5.09
CA GLY A 679 0.37 39.53 -3.93
C GLY A 679 1.74 40.17 -3.88
N ILE A 680 2.82 39.40 -4.07
CA ILE A 680 4.20 39.93 -4.10
C ILE A 680 4.37 40.97 -5.21
N MET A 681 3.93 40.65 -6.43
CA MET A 681 4.04 41.54 -7.57
C MET A 681 3.26 42.85 -7.35
N ALA A 682 2.08 42.78 -6.73
CA ALA A 682 1.27 43.94 -6.40
C ALA A 682 1.96 44.86 -5.37
N VAL A 683 2.50 44.29 -4.28
CA VAL A 683 3.22 45.06 -3.25
C VAL A 683 4.51 45.66 -3.82
N LEU A 684 5.28 44.91 -4.60
CA LEU A 684 6.49 45.41 -5.26
C LEU A 684 6.17 46.56 -6.22
N TYR A 685 5.11 46.41 -7.05
CA TYR A 685 4.70 47.46 -7.96
C TYR A 685 4.37 48.76 -7.21
N THR A 686 3.53 48.69 -6.19
CA THR A 686 3.14 49.91 -5.44
C THR A 686 4.33 50.51 -4.68
N SER A 687 5.23 49.66 -4.13
CA SER A 687 6.45 50.15 -3.49
C SER A 687 7.38 50.83 -4.50
N LEU A 688 7.59 50.26 -5.71
CA LEU A 688 8.44 50.87 -6.74
C LEU A 688 7.81 52.15 -7.33
N ALA A 689 6.51 52.19 -7.49
CA ALA A 689 5.78 53.35 -8.01
C ALA A 689 5.50 54.45 -6.96
N ALA A 690 5.94 54.29 -5.70
CA ALA A 690 5.69 55.20 -4.59
C ALA A 690 4.17 55.46 -4.34
N LEU A 691 3.37 54.38 -4.50
CA LEU A 691 1.92 54.40 -4.26
C LEU A 691 1.60 53.99 -2.83
N PRO A 692 0.38 54.21 -2.31
CA PRO A 692 -0.04 53.71 -1.00
C PRO A 692 0.01 52.16 -0.92
N VAL A 693 0.01 51.65 0.31
CA VAL A 693 0.01 50.20 0.58
C VAL A 693 -1.21 49.52 -0.05
N PRO A 694 -1.06 48.52 -0.93
CA PRO A 694 -2.20 47.91 -1.60
C PRO A 694 -2.96 46.94 -0.69
N PHE A 695 -2.31 46.36 0.31
CA PHE A 695 -2.92 45.41 1.26
C PHE A 695 -2.47 45.69 2.69
N GLN A 696 -3.40 45.63 3.62
CA GLN A 696 -3.07 45.49 5.03
C GLN A 696 -2.62 44.06 5.33
N PRO A 697 -1.76 43.79 6.31
CA PRO A 697 -1.37 42.41 6.70
C PRO A 697 -2.56 41.48 6.96
N VAL A 698 -3.65 42.01 7.55
CA VAL A 698 -4.88 41.28 7.79
C VAL A 698 -5.57 40.82 6.52
N HIS A 699 -5.49 41.60 5.43
CA HIS A 699 -6.03 41.17 4.12
C HIS A 699 -5.33 39.91 3.61
N LEU A 700 -3.99 39.87 3.67
CA LEU A 700 -3.18 38.77 3.17
C LEU A 700 -3.33 37.52 4.04
N LEU A 701 -3.45 37.69 5.35
CA LEU A 701 -3.76 36.60 6.28
C LEU A 701 -5.17 36.02 6.01
N PHE A 702 -6.18 36.87 5.80
CA PHE A 702 -7.51 36.42 5.40
C PHE A 702 -7.47 35.57 4.13
N ILE A 703 -6.72 36.01 3.13
CA ILE A 703 -6.56 35.28 1.86
C ILE A 703 -5.88 33.95 2.11
N ASN A 704 -4.68 33.94 2.68
CA ASN A 704 -3.86 32.74 2.81
C ASN A 704 -4.49 31.65 3.68
N LEU A 705 -5.21 32.06 4.73
CA LEU A 705 -5.74 31.13 5.72
C LEU A 705 -7.19 30.73 5.45
N LEU A 706 -8.04 31.70 5.19
CA LEU A 706 -9.48 31.45 5.09
C LEU A 706 -9.91 31.10 3.68
N THR A 707 -9.43 31.85 2.68
CA THR A 707 -9.94 31.67 1.32
C THR A 707 -9.12 30.73 0.45
N ASP A 708 -7.84 30.49 0.76
CA ASP A 708 -6.98 29.62 -0.04
C ASP A 708 -6.94 28.18 0.46
N SER A 709 -7.04 27.95 1.75
CA SER A 709 -6.91 26.60 2.33
C SER A 709 -7.98 25.63 1.81
N LEU A 710 -9.25 26.10 1.74
CA LEU A 710 -10.36 25.26 1.28
C LEU A 710 -10.26 24.91 -0.20
N PRO A 711 -10.01 25.85 -1.15
CA PRO A 711 -9.78 25.51 -2.55
C PRO A 711 -8.57 24.60 -2.77
N ALA A 712 -7.46 24.83 -2.05
CA ALA A 712 -6.28 23.99 -2.17
C ALA A 712 -6.55 22.54 -1.75
N ILE A 713 -7.27 22.31 -0.65
CA ILE A 713 -7.71 20.97 -0.24
C ILE A 713 -8.65 20.38 -1.29
N ALA A 714 -9.60 21.17 -1.80
CA ALA A 714 -10.55 20.71 -2.82
C ALA A 714 -9.87 20.32 -4.14
N ILE A 715 -8.82 21.04 -4.56
CA ILE A 715 -7.95 20.66 -5.70
C ILE A 715 -7.25 19.33 -5.40
N GLY A 716 -6.82 19.11 -4.17
CA GLY A 716 -6.24 17.84 -3.72
C GLY A 716 -7.17 16.63 -3.84
N MET A 717 -8.48 16.87 -3.90
CA MET A 717 -9.53 15.85 -4.04
C MET A 717 -9.96 15.60 -5.49
N GLU A 718 -9.26 16.16 -6.48
CA GLU A 718 -9.62 15.99 -7.89
C GLU A 718 -9.50 14.52 -8.31
N LYS A 719 -10.47 14.06 -9.12
CA LYS A 719 -10.49 12.68 -9.61
C LYS A 719 -9.36 12.43 -10.60
N ALA A 720 -8.93 11.18 -10.69
CA ALA A 720 -7.95 10.77 -11.69
C ALA A 720 -8.49 10.99 -13.12
N GLU A 721 -7.67 11.60 -13.95
CA GLU A 721 -7.96 11.76 -15.38
C GLU A 721 -7.66 10.46 -16.14
N LYS A 722 -8.40 10.19 -17.22
CA LYS A 722 -8.28 8.93 -17.98
C LYS A 722 -6.92 8.74 -18.64
N ASP A 723 -6.22 9.82 -18.92
CA ASP A 723 -4.89 9.83 -19.57
C ASP A 723 -3.72 9.63 -18.60
N LEU A 724 -3.99 9.51 -17.30
CA LEU A 724 -2.97 9.42 -16.27
C LEU A 724 -2.03 8.22 -16.41
N LEU A 725 -2.56 7.09 -16.89
CA LEU A 725 -1.79 5.89 -17.20
C LEU A 725 -1.18 5.88 -18.61
N SER A 726 -1.41 6.91 -19.41
CA SER A 726 -0.74 7.08 -20.71
C SER A 726 0.57 7.88 -20.58
N GLU A 727 0.82 8.52 -19.44
CA GLU A 727 2.06 9.22 -19.15
C GLU A 727 3.12 8.22 -18.64
N PRO A 728 4.41 8.36 -19.03
CA PRO A 728 5.48 7.52 -18.49
C PRO A 728 5.69 7.79 -16.98
N PRO A 729 6.34 6.87 -16.26
CA PRO A 729 6.70 7.06 -14.86
C PRO A 729 7.52 8.34 -14.67
N ARG A 730 7.26 9.05 -13.59
CA ARG A 730 8.00 10.25 -13.21
C ARG A 730 9.39 9.87 -12.67
N ASP A 731 10.41 10.63 -13.03
CA ASP A 731 11.73 10.55 -12.41
C ASP A 731 11.62 10.98 -10.92
N PRO A 732 11.98 10.11 -9.96
CA PRO A 732 11.93 10.42 -8.53
C PRO A 732 12.85 11.58 -8.14
N LYS A 733 13.91 11.84 -8.90
CA LYS A 733 14.84 12.95 -8.69
C LYS A 733 14.28 14.30 -9.13
N GLN A 734 13.22 14.30 -9.94
CA GLN A 734 12.59 15.52 -10.40
C GLN A 734 11.79 16.18 -9.28
N GLY A 735 12.24 17.34 -8.80
CA GLY A 735 11.52 18.15 -7.83
C GLY A 735 10.16 18.62 -8.34
N ILE A 736 9.27 19.05 -7.44
CA ILE A 736 7.94 19.60 -7.79
C ILE A 736 8.08 20.87 -8.64
N LEU A 737 9.06 21.70 -8.37
CA LEU A 737 9.29 22.99 -9.01
C LEU A 737 10.01 22.83 -10.35
N THR A 738 9.27 22.38 -11.34
CA THR A 738 9.75 22.30 -12.72
C THR A 738 9.75 23.70 -13.38
N LYS A 739 10.57 23.88 -14.44
CA LYS A 739 10.59 25.12 -15.23
C LYS A 739 9.19 25.52 -15.73
N ASP A 740 8.39 24.54 -16.17
CA ASP A 740 7.01 24.78 -16.63
C ASP A 740 6.12 25.29 -15.50
N LEU A 741 6.26 24.74 -14.29
CA LEU A 741 5.51 25.22 -13.13
C LEU A 741 5.92 26.64 -12.78
N MET A 742 7.23 26.96 -12.75
CA MET A 742 7.71 28.32 -12.48
C MET A 742 7.20 29.33 -13.51
N THR A 743 7.24 28.98 -14.80
CA THR A 743 6.68 29.83 -15.88
C THR A 743 5.18 30.04 -15.65
N ALA A 744 4.44 28.99 -15.32
CA ALA A 744 3.01 29.12 -15.04
C ALA A 744 2.72 30.02 -13.82
N LEU A 745 3.53 29.93 -12.76
CA LEU A 745 3.41 30.76 -11.55
C LEU A 745 3.58 32.26 -11.90
N PHE A 746 4.63 32.60 -12.65
CA PHE A 746 4.90 33.97 -13.06
C PHE A 746 3.84 34.53 -13.99
N VAL A 747 3.43 33.76 -15.00
CA VAL A 747 2.42 34.22 -15.99
C VAL A 747 1.05 34.34 -15.34
N GLN A 748 0.59 33.32 -14.62
CA GLN A 748 -0.76 33.30 -14.02
C GLN A 748 -0.84 34.26 -12.84
N GLY A 749 0.18 34.30 -11.96
CA GLY A 749 0.29 35.28 -10.90
C GLY A 749 0.37 36.71 -11.41
N GLY A 750 1.13 36.94 -12.49
CA GLY A 750 1.24 38.25 -13.16
C GLY A 750 -0.09 38.76 -13.72
N LEU A 751 -0.87 37.89 -14.38
CA LEU A 751 -2.21 38.25 -14.85
C LEU A 751 -3.14 38.69 -13.70
N ILE A 752 -3.12 37.95 -12.60
CA ILE A 752 -3.90 38.28 -11.41
C ILE A 752 -3.41 39.62 -10.81
N ALA A 753 -2.09 39.82 -10.71
CA ALA A 753 -1.50 41.05 -10.19
C ALA A 753 -1.90 42.26 -11.03
N VAL A 754 -1.83 42.17 -12.36
CA VAL A 754 -2.23 43.26 -13.27
C VAL A 754 -3.69 43.64 -13.06
N CYS A 755 -4.61 42.70 -13.06
CA CYS A 755 -6.03 42.95 -12.81
C CYS A 755 -6.27 43.56 -11.41
N THR A 756 -5.56 43.09 -10.41
CA THR A 756 -5.60 43.61 -9.04
C THR A 756 -5.11 45.07 -9.00
N MET A 757 -4.03 45.39 -9.70
CA MET A 757 -3.50 46.76 -9.77
C MET A 757 -4.40 47.72 -10.57
N ILE A 758 -5.09 47.26 -11.61
CA ILE A 758 -6.13 48.03 -12.29
C ILE A 758 -7.26 48.39 -11.29
N ALA A 759 -7.74 47.41 -10.52
CA ALA A 759 -8.74 47.66 -9.48
C ALA A 759 -8.24 48.66 -8.40
N PHE A 760 -6.97 48.53 -8.00
CA PHE A 760 -6.32 49.45 -7.08
C PHE A 760 -6.33 50.88 -7.64
N HIS A 761 -5.92 51.08 -8.89
CA HIS A 761 -5.91 52.40 -9.51
C HIS A 761 -7.33 53.02 -9.67
N ILE A 762 -8.34 52.20 -9.97
CA ILE A 762 -9.74 52.64 -9.97
C ILE A 762 -10.14 53.12 -8.58
N GLY A 763 -9.80 52.36 -7.50
CA GLY A 763 -10.09 52.78 -6.14
C GLY A 763 -9.30 54.01 -5.73
N LEU A 764 -8.09 54.20 -6.17
CA LEU A 764 -7.22 55.33 -5.89
C LEU A 764 -7.79 56.64 -6.39
N SER A 765 -8.68 56.63 -7.39
CA SER A 765 -9.43 57.84 -7.81
C SER A 765 -10.40 58.36 -6.74
N THR A 766 -10.75 57.52 -5.73
CA THR A 766 -11.59 57.92 -4.59
C THR A 766 -10.70 58.27 -3.41
N ASP A 767 -10.00 57.28 -2.85
CA ASP A 767 -9.06 57.42 -1.74
C ASP A 767 -8.20 56.16 -1.58
N SER A 768 -7.15 56.22 -0.77
CA SER A 768 -6.21 55.12 -0.55
C SER A 768 -6.84 53.90 0.17
N ALA A 769 -7.82 54.10 1.04
CA ALA A 769 -8.49 53.05 1.76
C ALA A 769 -9.45 52.26 0.82
N THR A 770 -10.15 52.97 -0.05
CA THR A 770 -10.96 52.34 -1.13
C THR A 770 -10.08 51.59 -2.13
N ALA A 771 -8.91 52.12 -2.51
CA ALA A 771 -7.95 51.45 -3.37
C ALA A 771 -7.47 50.13 -2.77
N SER A 772 -7.08 50.12 -1.50
CA SER A 772 -6.69 48.92 -0.77
C SER A 772 -7.84 47.93 -0.69
N SER A 773 -9.07 48.38 -0.41
CA SER A 773 -10.26 47.54 -0.34
C SER A 773 -10.59 46.86 -1.69
N MET A 774 -10.51 47.62 -2.79
CA MET A 774 -10.70 47.07 -4.15
C MET A 774 -9.61 46.09 -4.54
N ALA A 775 -8.35 46.38 -4.23
CA ALA A 775 -7.25 45.48 -4.48
C ALA A 775 -7.42 44.15 -3.71
N PHE A 776 -7.75 44.24 -2.42
CA PHE A 776 -8.01 43.06 -1.58
C PHE A 776 -9.15 42.20 -2.13
N ALA A 777 -10.29 42.81 -2.42
CA ALA A 777 -11.45 42.07 -2.91
C ALA A 777 -11.21 41.45 -4.29
N THR A 778 -10.52 42.17 -5.18
CA THR A 778 -10.17 41.66 -6.53
C THR A 778 -9.18 40.50 -6.44
N LEU A 779 -8.11 40.65 -5.63
CA LEU A 779 -7.12 39.58 -5.44
C LEU A 779 -7.79 38.32 -4.86
N THR A 780 -8.61 38.45 -3.82
CA THR A 780 -9.31 37.34 -3.18
C THR A 780 -10.22 36.62 -4.19
N LEU A 781 -11.08 37.37 -4.88
CA LEU A 781 -12.03 36.79 -5.82
C LEU A 781 -11.34 36.17 -7.04
N ALA A 782 -10.30 36.81 -7.57
CA ALA A 782 -9.50 36.28 -8.68
C ALA A 782 -8.79 34.97 -8.29
N ARG A 783 -8.29 34.86 -7.07
CA ARG A 783 -7.70 33.60 -6.55
C ARG A 783 -8.75 32.49 -6.45
N LEU A 784 -9.95 32.78 -5.95
CA LEU A 784 -11.04 31.81 -5.90
C LEU A 784 -11.41 31.28 -7.28
N PHE A 785 -11.53 32.16 -8.30
CA PHE A 785 -11.72 31.74 -9.68
C PHE A 785 -10.51 30.95 -10.23
N HIS A 786 -9.30 31.36 -9.86
CA HIS A 786 -8.08 30.69 -10.27
C HIS A 786 -7.97 29.24 -9.73
N GLY A 787 -8.65 28.93 -8.62
CA GLY A 787 -8.80 27.58 -8.11
C GLY A 787 -9.30 26.60 -9.18
N PHE A 788 -10.27 27.02 -10.00
CA PHE A 788 -10.76 26.22 -11.12
C PHE A 788 -9.70 26.02 -12.24
N ASN A 789 -8.82 27.01 -12.45
CA ASN A 789 -7.72 26.89 -13.41
C ASN A 789 -6.67 25.85 -12.97
N CYS A 790 -6.51 25.66 -11.65
CA CYS A 790 -5.50 24.77 -11.09
C CYS A 790 -5.97 23.32 -10.92
N ARG A 791 -7.24 23.00 -11.16
CA ARG A 791 -7.80 21.63 -11.02
C ARG A 791 -7.14 20.63 -11.96
N SER A 792 -6.86 21.03 -13.21
CA SER A 792 -6.36 20.17 -14.27
C SER A 792 -5.45 20.93 -15.22
N ARG A 793 -4.70 20.19 -16.04
CA ARG A 793 -4.03 20.73 -17.23
C ARG A 793 -5.02 21.04 -18.36
N HIS A 794 -6.14 20.32 -18.39
CA HIS A 794 -7.22 20.50 -19.35
C HIS A 794 -8.13 21.69 -19.02
N SER A 795 -8.90 22.10 -20.00
CA SER A 795 -9.92 23.13 -19.83
C SER A 795 -11.06 22.66 -18.92
N ILE A 796 -11.74 23.59 -18.24
CA ILE A 796 -12.94 23.28 -17.43
C ILE A 796 -14.02 22.64 -18.31
N PHE A 797 -14.12 23.01 -19.58
CA PHE A 797 -15.10 22.44 -20.50
C PHE A 797 -14.87 20.95 -20.77
N LYS A 798 -13.60 20.49 -20.79
CA LYS A 798 -13.25 19.09 -20.99
C LYS A 798 -13.44 18.26 -19.70
N ILE A 799 -13.03 18.77 -18.54
CA ILE A 799 -13.11 18.04 -17.26
C ILE A 799 -14.50 18.12 -16.61
N GLY A 800 -15.31 19.14 -16.99
CA GLY A 800 -16.61 19.45 -16.37
C GLY A 800 -16.46 20.29 -15.09
N LEU A 801 -17.30 21.31 -14.95
CA LEU A 801 -17.31 22.17 -13.77
C LEU A 801 -17.72 21.39 -12.51
N THR A 802 -18.71 20.51 -12.64
CA THR A 802 -19.33 19.74 -11.53
C THR A 802 -18.59 18.45 -11.16
N SER A 803 -17.50 18.09 -11.88
CA SER A 803 -16.75 16.86 -11.61
C SER A 803 -16.14 16.81 -10.19
N ASN A 804 -15.87 17.98 -9.61
CA ASN A 804 -15.39 18.13 -8.25
C ASN A 804 -16.30 19.10 -7.47
N ILE A 805 -17.25 18.54 -6.73
CA ILE A 805 -18.22 19.32 -5.94
C ILE A 805 -17.56 20.08 -4.78
N TYR A 806 -16.42 19.56 -4.28
CA TYR A 806 -15.68 20.21 -3.20
C TYR A 806 -15.06 21.54 -3.66
N SER A 807 -14.60 21.62 -4.92
CA SER A 807 -14.09 22.86 -5.50
C SER A 807 -15.19 23.92 -5.65
N ILE A 808 -16.40 23.50 -6.00
CA ILE A 808 -17.57 24.39 -6.05
C ILE A 808 -17.93 24.88 -4.66
N GLY A 809 -17.99 23.97 -3.66
CA GLY A 809 -18.27 24.32 -2.27
C GLY A 809 -17.23 25.28 -1.69
N ALA A 810 -15.94 25.04 -1.95
CA ALA A 810 -14.85 25.90 -1.53
C ALA A 810 -14.93 27.32 -2.17
N PHE A 811 -15.27 27.39 -3.47
CA PHE A 811 -15.48 28.66 -4.15
C PHE A 811 -16.62 29.49 -3.52
N PHE A 812 -17.82 28.90 -3.37
CA PHE A 812 -18.94 29.62 -2.76
C PHE A 812 -18.70 29.94 -1.28
N GLY A 813 -18.01 29.08 -0.54
CA GLY A 813 -17.60 29.37 0.83
C GLY A 813 -16.64 30.57 0.90
N GLY A 814 -15.65 30.62 0.01
CA GLY A 814 -14.73 31.76 -0.09
C GLY A 814 -15.43 33.06 -0.52
N VAL A 815 -16.35 32.98 -1.49
CA VAL A 815 -17.17 34.15 -1.90
C VAL A 815 -18.05 34.64 -0.76
N LEU A 816 -18.67 33.72 0.01
CA LEU A 816 -19.46 34.07 1.18
C LEU A 816 -18.62 34.80 2.25
N LEU A 817 -17.42 34.26 2.54
CA LEU A 817 -16.50 34.89 3.50
C LEU A 817 -16.08 36.30 3.03
N LEU A 818 -15.75 36.47 1.77
CA LEU A 818 -15.43 37.78 1.18
C LEU A 818 -16.63 38.74 1.26
N ALA A 819 -17.84 38.27 0.94
CA ALA A 819 -19.06 39.04 1.03
C ALA A 819 -19.33 39.49 2.46
N LEU A 820 -19.14 38.62 3.46
CA LEU A 820 -19.25 39.01 4.87
C LEU A 820 -18.31 40.17 5.23
N VAL A 821 -17.06 40.11 4.76
CA VAL A 821 -16.07 41.19 5.02
C VAL A 821 -16.46 42.50 4.31
N ILE A 822 -17.03 42.47 3.11
CA ILE A 822 -17.37 43.64 2.32
C ILE A 822 -18.69 44.27 2.81
N PHE A 823 -19.71 43.47 3.16
CA PHE A 823 -21.06 43.99 3.42
C PHE A 823 -21.40 44.16 4.90
N VAL A 824 -20.77 43.39 5.81
CA VAL A 824 -21.09 43.48 7.24
C VAL A 824 -20.25 44.59 7.91
N PRO A 825 -20.86 45.63 8.50
CA PRO A 825 -20.14 46.80 9.05
C PRO A 825 -19.04 46.44 10.05
N VAL A 826 -19.32 45.52 10.97
CA VAL A 826 -18.35 45.11 12.01
C VAL A 826 -17.14 44.41 11.34
N MET A 827 -17.38 43.59 10.31
CA MET A 827 -16.30 42.93 9.58
C MET A 827 -15.47 43.92 8.76
N ARG A 828 -16.10 44.91 8.14
CA ARG A 828 -15.38 46.01 7.45
C ARG A 828 -14.39 46.71 8.37
N THR A 829 -14.82 47.06 9.57
CA THR A 829 -13.93 47.71 10.56
C THR A 829 -12.79 46.78 10.95
N LEU A 830 -13.11 45.50 11.25
CA LEU A 830 -12.14 44.49 11.62
C LEU A 830 -11.05 44.27 10.53
N PHE A 831 -11.45 44.21 9.26
CA PHE A 831 -10.56 44.00 8.14
C PHE A 831 -10.09 45.29 7.45
N SER A 832 -10.36 46.46 8.00
CA SER A 832 -9.99 47.77 7.44
C SER A 832 -10.46 47.96 5.99
N VAL A 833 -11.69 47.55 5.68
CA VAL A 833 -12.30 47.61 4.35
C VAL A 833 -13.26 48.79 4.29
N SER A 834 -13.07 49.66 3.29
CA SER A 834 -13.98 50.80 3.04
C SER A 834 -15.29 50.35 2.39
N PRO A 835 -16.41 51.08 2.60
CA PRO A 835 -17.64 50.86 1.86
C PRO A 835 -17.41 51.02 0.35
N LEU A 836 -17.87 50.04 -0.44
CA LEU A 836 -17.70 50.00 -1.90
C LEU A 836 -19.03 50.32 -2.59
N SER A 837 -19.00 51.13 -3.64
CA SER A 837 -20.16 51.40 -4.50
C SER A 837 -20.48 50.21 -5.41
N GLY A 838 -21.70 50.15 -5.94
CA GLY A 838 -22.12 49.12 -6.87
C GLY A 838 -21.24 49.05 -8.16
N TYR A 839 -20.78 50.21 -8.62
CA TYR A 839 -19.83 50.28 -9.74
C TYR A 839 -18.48 49.62 -9.40
N GLN A 840 -17.94 49.96 -8.22
CA GLN A 840 -16.68 49.38 -7.76
C GLN A 840 -16.77 47.84 -7.57
N ILE A 841 -17.89 47.36 -7.02
CA ILE A 841 -18.16 45.92 -6.88
C ILE A 841 -18.24 45.25 -8.26
N GLY A 842 -18.95 45.88 -9.22
CA GLY A 842 -19.00 45.39 -10.62
C GLY A 842 -17.63 45.29 -11.25
N MET A 843 -16.76 46.28 -11.07
CA MET A 843 -15.39 46.27 -11.57
C MET A 843 -14.51 45.21 -10.89
N ILE A 844 -14.66 44.98 -9.59
CA ILE A 844 -14.00 43.90 -8.87
C ILE A 844 -14.33 42.55 -9.48
N VAL A 845 -15.62 42.26 -9.70
CA VAL A 845 -16.08 40.98 -10.29
C VAL A 845 -15.54 40.82 -11.71
N LEU A 846 -15.63 41.86 -12.53
CA LEU A 846 -15.13 41.86 -13.90
C LEU A 846 -13.62 41.53 -13.93
N LEU A 847 -12.84 42.29 -13.18
CA LEU A 847 -11.37 42.15 -13.17
C LEU A 847 -10.91 40.81 -12.54
N ALA A 848 -11.68 40.27 -11.61
CA ALA A 848 -11.38 38.98 -10.99
C ALA A 848 -11.61 37.81 -11.96
N VAL A 849 -12.57 37.91 -12.89
CA VAL A 849 -12.89 36.83 -13.84
C VAL A 849 -11.90 36.81 -15.03
N ILE A 850 -11.40 37.99 -15.46
CA ILE A 850 -10.53 38.13 -16.66
C ILE A 850 -9.34 37.17 -16.66
N PRO A 851 -8.51 37.01 -15.62
CA PRO A 851 -7.38 36.07 -15.60
C PRO A 851 -7.82 34.65 -15.88
N THR A 852 -8.94 34.22 -15.30
CA THR A 852 -9.48 32.86 -15.47
C THR A 852 -9.93 32.64 -16.93
N VAL A 853 -10.64 33.59 -17.51
CA VAL A 853 -11.06 33.50 -18.92
C VAL A 853 -9.85 33.37 -19.84
N ILE A 854 -8.82 34.22 -19.68
CA ILE A 854 -7.59 34.14 -20.48
C ILE A 854 -6.90 32.78 -20.35
N ILE A 855 -6.76 32.29 -19.14
CA ILE A 855 -6.11 30.99 -18.88
C ILE A 855 -6.94 29.85 -19.49
N GLN A 856 -8.26 29.88 -19.37
CA GLN A 856 -9.12 28.83 -19.95
C GLN A 856 -9.10 28.87 -21.48
N LEU A 857 -9.12 30.04 -22.10
CA LEU A 857 -8.97 30.19 -23.56
C LEU A 857 -7.63 29.63 -24.05
N TYR A 858 -6.53 29.93 -23.34
CA TYR A 858 -5.23 29.36 -23.65
C TYR A 858 -5.24 27.81 -23.58
N LYS A 859 -5.90 27.22 -22.56
CA LYS A 859 -6.01 25.76 -22.45
C LYS A 859 -6.82 25.14 -23.58
N VAL A 860 -7.95 25.76 -23.94
CA VAL A 860 -8.80 25.31 -25.08
C VAL A 860 -7.99 25.36 -26.38
N MET A 861 -7.27 26.47 -26.64
CA MET A 861 -6.41 26.58 -27.82
C MET A 861 -5.35 25.50 -27.87
N LYS A 862 -4.70 25.24 -26.72
CA LYS A 862 -3.69 24.17 -26.61
C LYS A 862 -4.28 22.80 -26.89
N GLU A 863 -5.47 22.52 -26.40
CA GLU A 863 -6.18 21.24 -26.62
C GLU A 863 -6.49 21.03 -28.11
N HIS A 864 -6.85 22.09 -28.85
CA HIS A 864 -7.13 21.99 -30.26
C HIS A 864 -5.88 21.88 -31.16
N VAL A 865 -4.73 22.38 -30.70
CA VAL A 865 -3.47 22.28 -31.44
C VAL A 865 -2.83 20.90 -31.29
N TYR A 866 -3.07 20.22 -30.22
CA TYR A 866 -2.48 18.90 -29.90
C TYR A 866 -3.48 17.72 -29.99
N ALA A 867 -4.76 17.99 -30.37
CA ALA A 867 -5.74 16.98 -30.76
C ALA A 867 -5.59 16.62 -32.22
#